data_ead60c5756a3240426049029b433366d
#
_entry.id   ead60c5756a3240426049029b433366d
#
_cell.length_a   1.000
_cell.length_b   1.000
_cell.length_c   1.000
_cell.angle_alpha   90.00
_cell.angle_beta   90.00
_cell.angle_gamma   90.00
#
_symmetry.space_group_name_H-M   'P 1'
#
loop_
_entity.id
_entity.type
_entity.pdbx_description
1 polymer ?
#
loop_
_entity_poly.entity_id
_entity_poly.type
_entity_poly.pdbx_seq_one_letter_code
_entity_poly.pdbx_strand_id
1 'polypeptide(L)'
;MLCWGYWSLGQPGISTNLQGIVAEPQVCGFISDRSVKEVACGGNHSVFLLEDGEVYTCGLNTKGQLGHEREGNKPEQIGALADQHIVHVACGESHSLALSDRGQLFSWGAGSDGQLGLMTTEDSVAVPRLIQKLNQQTILQVSCGNWHCLALAADGQFFTWGKNSHGQLGLGKEFPSQASPQRVRSLEGIPLAQVAAGGAHSFALSLSGAVFGWGMNNAGQLGLSDEEDRESPCHVKLLRTQKVVYISCGEEHTAVLTKSGGVFTFGAGSCGQLGHDSMNDEVNPRRVLELMGSEVTQIACGRQHTLAFVPSSGLIYAFGCGARGQLGTGHTCNVKCPSPVKGYWAAHSGQLSATADRFKYHIVKQIFSGGDQTFVLCSKYENSSPAVDFRIMNQAHYTSLINDETIAAWKQKLSEHNNANTINGVVQILSSAACWNGSFLEKKIDEHFKTSPKIPGIDLNSTRVLFEKLMNSQHSVILEQILNSFESCLIPQLSSSPPDVEAMRIYLILPEFPLLQDSKYYITLTIPLAMAILRLDTNPSKVLDNWWSQVCPKYFKKLVNLYKDAVVYLLQGRKTFLIPVLFNSYITAALKLLEKLYKVNLKVKHVEYDAFYIPEISSLVDIQEDYLMWFLHQAGTKARPSVIQDAVTLCSYPFIFDAQAKTKMLQTDAELQMQVAVNGANLQNVFMLLTLEPLLARSPFLVLHVRRNNLVGDALRELSIHSDIDLKKPLKVIFDGEEAVDAGGVTKEFFLLLLKELLNPIYGMFTYYQDSKLLWFSDTESSRTFRLPWGRY
;
A
#
# COMPACT_ATOMS: atom_id res chain seq x y z
N MET A 1 -30.21 -5.09 -30.00
CA MET A 1 -30.23 -5.30 -28.56
C MET A 1 -31.42 -6.16 -28.19
N LEU A 2 -31.31 -7.04 -27.20
CA LEU A 2 -32.38 -7.88 -26.65
C LEU A 2 -32.65 -7.47 -25.22
N CYS A 3 -33.88 -7.64 -24.76
CA CYS A 3 -34.29 -7.30 -23.42
C CYS A 3 -35.46 -8.18 -22.91
N TRP A 4 -35.57 -8.33 -21.61
CA TRP A 4 -36.64 -9.07 -20.93
C TRP A 4 -36.81 -8.63 -19.48
N GLY A 5 -37.83 -9.11 -18.76
CA GLY A 5 -38.15 -8.74 -17.40
C GLY A 5 -39.48 -8.01 -17.26
N TYR A 6 -39.58 -7.07 -16.34
CA TYR A 6 -40.80 -6.36 -15.98
C TYR A 6 -40.94 -5.00 -16.70
N TRP A 7 -42.06 -4.73 -17.37
CA TRP A 7 -42.23 -3.63 -18.34
C TRP A 7 -43.49 -2.78 -18.13
N SER A 8 -44.10 -2.80 -16.97
CA SER A 8 -45.36 -2.07 -16.72
C SER A 8 -45.28 -0.55 -16.93
N LEU A 9 -44.04 0.02 -17.00
CA LEU A 9 -43.81 1.46 -17.11
C LEU A 9 -43.08 1.86 -18.41
N GLY A 10 -43.08 0.99 -19.45
CA GLY A 10 -42.41 1.31 -20.72
C GLY A 10 -40.88 1.33 -20.67
N GLN A 11 -40.25 0.84 -19.59
CA GLN A 11 -38.80 0.91 -19.34
C GLN A 11 -37.90 0.39 -20.49
N PRO A 12 -38.24 -0.67 -21.24
CA PRO A 12 -37.38 -1.20 -22.33
C PRO A 12 -37.59 -0.54 -23.70
N GLY A 13 -38.44 0.44 -23.78
CA GLY A 13 -38.68 1.12 -25.05
C GLY A 13 -39.32 0.24 -26.14
N ILE A 14 -40.11 -0.75 -25.80
CA ILE A 14 -40.85 -1.57 -26.75
C ILE A 14 -42.23 -1.00 -26.88
N SER A 15 -42.59 -0.69 -28.13
CA SER A 15 -43.94 -0.29 -28.53
C SER A 15 -44.83 -1.52 -28.69
N THR A 16 -45.02 -2.30 -27.66
CA THR A 16 -45.95 -3.43 -27.65
C THR A 16 -47.06 -3.17 -26.63
N ASN A 17 -48.29 -3.56 -26.97
CA ASN A 17 -49.46 -3.52 -26.08
C ASN A 17 -49.38 -4.54 -24.92
N LEU A 18 -48.24 -5.08 -24.69
CA LEU A 18 -47.92 -6.03 -23.60
C LEU A 18 -47.46 -5.25 -22.36
N GLN A 19 -48.41 -4.65 -21.66
CA GLN A 19 -48.21 -4.25 -20.25
C GLN A 19 -48.03 -5.54 -19.45
N GLY A 20 -46.78 -5.90 -19.11
CA GLY A 20 -46.61 -7.10 -18.32
C GLY A 20 -45.19 -7.66 -18.25
N ILE A 21 -45.14 -8.89 -17.85
CA ILE A 21 -43.93 -9.68 -17.64
C ILE A 21 -43.49 -10.30 -18.96
N VAL A 22 -42.21 -10.16 -19.32
CA VAL A 22 -41.59 -10.82 -20.46
C VAL A 22 -40.53 -11.79 -19.97
N ALA A 23 -40.82 -13.07 -20.05
CA ALA A 23 -39.98 -14.13 -19.52
C ALA A 23 -38.96 -14.71 -20.51
N GLU A 24 -38.94 -14.22 -21.76
CA GLU A 24 -38.02 -14.64 -22.81
C GLU A 24 -37.43 -13.41 -23.52
N PRO A 25 -36.17 -13.47 -24.00
CA PRO A 25 -35.52 -12.39 -24.72
C PRO A 25 -36.31 -11.90 -25.93
N GLN A 26 -36.56 -10.60 -26.01
CA GLN A 26 -37.20 -9.94 -27.13
C GLN A 26 -36.34 -8.83 -27.71
N VAL A 27 -36.52 -8.52 -29.01
CA VAL A 27 -35.80 -7.44 -29.68
C VAL A 27 -36.33 -6.08 -29.24
N CYS A 28 -35.44 -5.22 -28.79
CA CYS A 28 -35.75 -3.84 -28.47
C CYS A 28 -35.87 -3.04 -29.78
N GLY A 29 -37.10 -2.78 -30.23
CA GLY A 29 -37.40 -2.21 -31.54
C GLY A 29 -36.92 -0.78 -31.77
N PHE A 30 -36.86 0.04 -30.71
CA PHE A 30 -36.42 1.45 -30.76
C PHE A 30 -34.94 1.63 -31.12
N ILE A 31 -34.08 0.67 -30.79
CA ILE A 31 -32.63 0.78 -30.91
C ILE A 31 -32.11 -0.07 -32.10
N SER A 32 -32.98 -0.61 -32.94
CA SER A 32 -32.59 -1.48 -34.06
C SER A 32 -31.58 -0.84 -35.04
N ASP A 33 -31.64 0.48 -35.18
CA ASP A 33 -30.81 1.24 -36.12
C ASP A 33 -29.74 2.12 -35.47
N ARG A 34 -29.55 2.03 -34.14
CA ARG A 34 -28.59 2.81 -33.37
C ARG A 34 -27.56 1.92 -32.64
N SER A 35 -26.34 2.37 -32.59
CA SER A 35 -25.27 1.65 -31.89
C SER A 35 -25.25 2.02 -30.41
N VAL A 36 -25.81 1.15 -29.58
CA VAL A 36 -25.74 1.28 -28.11
C VAL A 36 -24.36 0.86 -27.62
N LYS A 37 -23.76 1.70 -26.79
CA LYS A 37 -22.50 1.44 -26.07
C LYS A 37 -22.71 0.82 -24.70
N GLU A 38 -23.64 1.41 -23.92
CA GLU A 38 -23.88 1.03 -22.53
C GLU A 38 -25.35 1.22 -22.15
N VAL A 39 -25.82 0.40 -21.20
CA VAL A 39 -27.17 0.54 -20.60
C VAL A 39 -27.00 0.56 -19.09
N ALA A 40 -27.50 1.61 -18.43
CA ALA A 40 -27.62 1.66 -16.98
C ALA A 40 -29.09 1.56 -16.59
N CYS A 41 -29.40 0.72 -15.61
CA CYS A 41 -30.74 0.46 -15.15
C CYS A 41 -30.91 0.88 -13.71
N GLY A 42 -31.93 1.71 -13.44
CA GLY A 42 -32.38 2.04 -12.09
C GLY A 42 -33.46 1.09 -11.60
N GLY A 43 -34.15 1.48 -10.53
CA GLY A 43 -35.28 0.71 -10.00
C GLY A 43 -36.40 0.54 -11.04
N ASN A 44 -36.82 1.65 -11.65
CA ASN A 44 -37.93 1.69 -12.62
C ASN A 44 -37.66 2.61 -13.81
N HIS A 45 -36.41 2.85 -14.18
CA HIS A 45 -36.00 3.60 -15.34
C HIS A 45 -34.74 3.03 -15.95
N SER A 46 -34.48 3.34 -17.22
CA SER A 46 -33.30 2.89 -17.95
C SER A 46 -32.68 4.05 -18.73
N VAL A 47 -31.35 4.08 -18.75
CA VAL A 47 -30.53 5.05 -19.46
C VAL A 47 -29.69 4.32 -20.50
N PHE A 48 -29.78 4.75 -21.76
CA PHE A 48 -29.04 4.19 -22.89
C PHE A 48 -28.00 5.20 -23.35
N LEU A 49 -26.77 4.82 -23.36
CA LEU A 49 -25.67 5.56 -23.92
C LEU A 49 -25.35 5.01 -25.32
N LEU A 50 -25.32 5.87 -26.32
CA LEU A 50 -24.92 5.51 -27.66
C LEU A 50 -23.41 5.70 -27.90
N GLU A 51 -22.87 5.09 -28.95
CA GLU A 51 -21.47 5.19 -29.34
C GLU A 51 -21.03 6.63 -29.69
N ASP A 52 -21.96 7.47 -30.15
CA ASP A 52 -21.75 8.89 -30.44
C ASP A 52 -21.80 9.81 -29.21
N GLY A 53 -22.05 9.24 -28.03
CA GLY A 53 -22.12 9.97 -26.76
C GLY A 53 -23.50 10.55 -26.45
N GLU A 54 -24.53 10.29 -27.28
CA GLU A 54 -25.91 10.69 -26.97
C GLU A 54 -26.53 9.80 -25.89
N VAL A 55 -27.39 10.39 -25.06
CA VAL A 55 -28.07 9.71 -23.95
C VAL A 55 -29.56 9.72 -24.13
N TYR A 56 -30.19 8.56 -24.05
CA TYR A 56 -31.65 8.34 -24.13
C TYR A 56 -32.16 7.71 -22.83
N THR A 57 -33.34 8.06 -22.41
CA THR A 57 -33.96 7.55 -21.18
C THR A 57 -35.40 7.13 -21.37
N CYS A 58 -35.86 6.13 -20.64
CA CYS A 58 -37.27 5.71 -20.57
C CYS A 58 -37.61 5.11 -19.21
N GLY A 59 -38.90 5.00 -18.90
CA GLY A 59 -39.43 4.44 -17.66
C GLY A 59 -40.11 5.48 -16.79
N LEU A 60 -40.09 5.25 -15.48
CA LEU A 60 -40.72 6.11 -14.49
C LEU A 60 -40.03 7.48 -14.40
N ASN A 61 -40.82 8.57 -14.31
CA ASN A 61 -40.30 9.95 -14.24
C ASN A 61 -40.85 10.77 -13.06
N THR A 62 -41.39 10.13 -12.02
CA THR A 62 -42.01 10.83 -10.88
C THR A 62 -41.06 11.70 -10.07
N LYS A 63 -39.76 11.45 -10.18
CA LYS A 63 -38.68 12.20 -9.52
C LYS A 63 -37.79 12.95 -10.51
N GLY A 64 -38.16 13.02 -11.80
CA GLY A 64 -37.35 13.63 -12.83
C GLY A 64 -36.14 12.77 -13.26
N GLN A 65 -36.13 11.45 -12.93
CA GLN A 65 -35.03 10.53 -13.19
C GLN A 65 -34.71 10.29 -14.66
N LEU A 66 -35.61 10.72 -15.58
CA LEU A 66 -35.39 10.67 -17.03
C LEU A 66 -34.58 11.86 -17.57
N GLY A 67 -34.44 12.95 -16.79
CA GLY A 67 -33.67 14.14 -17.23
C GLY A 67 -34.40 15.03 -18.24
N HIS A 68 -35.71 14.82 -18.40
CA HIS A 68 -36.62 15.60 -19.24
C HIS A 68 -38.06 15.51 -18.73
N GLU A 69 -38.96 16.42 -19.18
CA GLU A 69 -40.33 16.51 -18.69
C GLU A 69 -41.33 15.61 -19.46
N ARG A 70 -40.84 14.83 -20.45
CA ARG A 70 -41.72 13.99 -21.29
C ARG A 70 -42.08 12.70 -20.55
N GLU A 71 -43.22 12.09 -20.98
CA GLU A 71 -43.64 10.76 -20.52
C GLU A 71 -42.64 9.69 -20.97
N GLY A 72 -42.25 8.80 -20.06
CA GLY A 72 -41.17 7.82 -20.25
C GLY A 72 -41.53 6.55 -21.01
N ASN A 73 -42.64 6.54 -21.77
CA ASN A 73 -43.18 5.36 -22.47
C ASN A 73 -42.29 4.91 -23.64
N LYS A 74 -41.40 5.78 -24.12
CA LYS A 74 -40.44 5.53 -25.19
C LYS A 74 -39.09 6.14 -24.78
N PRO A 75 -37.98 5.57 -25.25
CA PRO A 75 -36.68 6.24 -25.08
C PRO A 75 -36.67 7.60 -25.78
N GLU A 76 -36.41 8.63 -25.01
CA GLU A 76 -36.26 10.02 -25.42
C GLU A 76 -34.88 10.54 -25.14
N GLN A 77 -34.34 11.35 -26.08
CA GLN A 77 -32.99 11.97 -25.89
C GLN A 77 -33.03 13.04 -24.82
N ILE A 78 -31.99 13.10 -24.03
CA ILE A 78 -31.77 14.17 -23.05
C ILE A 78 -31.16 15.37 -23.75
N GLY A 79 -32.00 16.34 -24.16
CA GLY A 79 -31.54 17.55 -24.85
C GLY A 79 -30.53 18.39 -24.10
N ALA A 80 -30.58 18.38 -22.75
CA ALA A 80 -29.66 19.11 -21.89
C ALA A 80 -28.23 18.57 -21.95
N LEU A 81 -27.98 17.35 -22.44
CA LEU A 81 -26.68 16.73 -22.62
C LEU A 81 -26.22 16.71 -24.09
N ALA A 82 -26.98 17.29 -25.04
CA ALA A 82 -26.67 17.22 -26.47
C ALA A 82 -25.29 17.80 -26.85
N ASP A 83 -24.81 18.80 -26.10
CA ASP A 83 -23.51 19.43 -26.34
C ASP A 83 -22.36 18.71 -25.58
N GLN A 84 -22.65 17.61 -24.87
CA GLN A 84 -21.70 16.82 -24.11
C GLN A 84 -21.48 15.46 -24.76
N HIS A 85 -20.23 15.05 -24.93
CA HIS A 85 -19.92 13.67 -25.31
C HIS A 85 -19.85 12.81 -24.06
N ILE A 86 -20.95 12.05 -23.80
CA ILE A 86 -21.02 11.19 -22.62
C ILE A 86 -20.29 9.88 -22.89
N VAL A 87 -19.54 9.40 -21.91
CA VAL A 87 -18.70 8.18 -22.02
C VAL A 87 -19.13 7.07 -21.08
N HIS A 88 -19.84 7.39 -19.98
CA HIS A 88 -20.35 6.42 -19.01
C HIS A 88 -21.63 6.94 -18.34
N VAL A 89 -22.53 6.03 -17.97
CA VAL A 89 -23.80 6.32 -17.29
C VAL A 89 -24.01 5.37 -16.10
N ALA A 90 -24.64 5.85 -15.03
CA ALA A 90 -24.99 5.05 -13.87
C ALA A 90 -26.36 5.45 -13.33
N CYS A 91 -27.12 4.49 -12.79
CA CYS A 91 -28.42 4.72 -12.22
C CYS A 91 -28.53 4.18 -10.79
N GLY A 92 -29.16 4.94 -9.90
CA GLY A 92 -29.66 4.44 -8.63
C GLY A 92 -31.13 4.12 -8.68
N GLU A 93 -31.81 4.02 -7.53
CA GLU A 93 -33.26 3.66 -7.50
C GLU A 93 -34.10 4.66 -8.29
N SER A 94 -33.87 5.97 -8.09
CA SER A 94 -34.64 7.04 -8.77
C SER A 94 -33.77 8.25 -9.13
N HIS A 95 -32.47 8.05 -9.35
CA HIS A 95 -31.54 9.09 -9.81
C HIS A 95 -30.59 8.54 -10.86
N SER A 96 -29.97 9.42 -11.61
CA SER A 96 -29.08 9.08 -12.71
C SER A 96 -27.86 9.97 -12.74
N LEU A 97 -26.74 9.42 -13.20
CA LEU A 97 -25.47 10.11 -13.43
C LEU A 97 -25.02 9.91 -14.88
N ALA A 98 -24.37 10.94 -15.43
CA ALA A 98 -23.68 10.87 -16.72
C ALA A 98 -22.29 11.49 -16.61
N LEU A 99 -21.29 10.76 -17.10
CA LEU A 99 -19.88 11.17 -17.12
C LEU A 99 -19.48 11.56 -18.54
N SER A 100 -18.96 12.77 -18.74
CA SER A 100 -18.44 13.21 -20.03
C SER A 100 -16.99 12.75 -20.27
N ASP A 101 -16.57 12.79 -21.53
CA ASP A 101 -15.18 12.52 -21.96
C ASP A 101 -14.14 13.48 -21.34
N ARG A 102 -14.60 14.65 -20.85
CA ARG A 102 -13.79 15.64 -20.13
C ARG A 102 -13.67 15.32 -18.62
N GLY A 103 -14.27 14.23 -18.15
CA GLY A 103 -14.29 13.85 -16.73
C GLY A 103 -15.27 14.66 -15.90
N GLN A 104 -16.22 15.36 -16.51
CA GLN A 104 -17.27 16.12 -15.83
C GLN A 104 -18.46 15.22 -15.53
N LEU A 105 -19.04 15.38 -14.35
CA LEU A 105 -20.12 14.53 -13.84
C LEU A 105 -21.42 15.32 -13.71
N PHE A 106 -22.49 14.82 -14.33
CA PHE A 106 -23.86 15.38 -14.29
C PHE A 106 -24.76 14.44 -13.50
N SER A 107 -25.73 15.01 -12.77
CA SER A 107 -26.71 14.28 -11.96
C SER A 107 -28.10 14.85 -12.11
N TRP A 108 -29.13 13.98 -12.01
CA TRP A 108 -30.54 14.34 -12.01
C TRP A 108 -31.40 13.24 -11.39
N GLY A 109 -32.66 13.54 -11.09
CA GLY A 109 -33.61 12.64 -10.46
C GLY A 109 -33.87 12.99 -9.00
N ALA A 110 -34.12 11.99 -8.15
CA ALA A 110 -34.36 12.15 -6.72
C ALA A 110 -33.12 12.69 -5.97
N GLY A 111 -33.31 13.65 -5.07
CA GLY A 111 -32.27 14.36 -4.37
C GLY A 111 -32.42 14.46 -2.86
N SER A 112 -33.53 13.94 -2.28
CA SER A 112 -33.88 14.09 -0.86
C SER A 112 -32.82 13.59 0.13
N ASP A 113 -32.04 12.57 -0.24
CA ASP A 113 -30.97 12.01 0.58
C ASP A 113 -29.57 12.57 0.23
N GLY A 114 -29.50 13.59 -0.64
CA GLY A 114 -28.25 14.20 -1.10
C GLY A 114 -27.55 13.44 -2.23
N GLN A 115 -28.16 12.39 -2.79
CA GLN A 115 -27.58 11.51 -3.80
C GLN A 115 -27.23 12.18 -5.13
N LEU A 116 -27.71 13.41 -5.36
CA LEU A 116 -27.35 14.20 -6.54
C LEU A 116 -25.98 14.90 -6.40
N GLY A 117 -25.48 15.07 -5.19
CA GLY A 117 -24.17 15.71 -4.96
C GLY A 117 -24.13 17.22 -5.28
N LEU A 118 -25.28 17.87 -5.41
CA LEU A 118 -25.44 19.27 -5.86
C LEU A 118 -25.37 20.29 -4.72
N MET A 119 -24.98 19.87 -3.52
CA MET A 119 -24.93 20.68 -2.28
C MET A 119 -26.32 21.16 -1.79
N THR A 120 -27.37 20.58 -2.34
CA THR A 120 -28.77 20.82 -1.98
C THR A 120 -29.45 19.49 -1.70
N THR A 121 -30.55 19.52 -0.94
CA THR A 121 -31.43 18.39 -0.67
C THR A 121 -32.80 18.63 -1.33
N GLU A 122 -32.80 19.13 -2.55
CA GLU A 122 -34.03 19.26 -3.34
C GLU A 122 -34.62 17.86 -3.55
N ASP A 123 -35.96 17.74 -3.40
CA ASP A 123 -36.61 16.43 -3.54
C ASP A 123 -36.40 15.80 -4.91
N SER A 124 -36.31 16.62 -5.95
CA SER A 124 -36.09 16.16 -7.32
C SER A 124 -35.47 17.23 -8.21
N VAL A 125 -34.68 16.81 -9.16
CA VAL A 125 -34.07 17.63 -10.22
C VAL A 125 -34.37 16.98 -11.57
N ALA A 126 -35.21 17.61 -12.39
CA ALA A 126 -35.71 17.02 -13.65
C ALA A 126 -34.74 17.21 -14.83
N VAL A 127 -33.73 18.04 -14.73
CA VAL A 127 -32.75 18.32 -15.80
C VAL A 127 -31.33 18.06 -15.29
N PRO A 128 -30.45 17.38 -16.07
CA PRO A 128 -29.10 17.16 -15.69
C PRO A 128 -28.37 18.43 -15.25
N ARG A 129 -27.72 18.38 -14.06
CA ARG A 129 -26.90 19.46 -13.51
C ARG A 129 -25.48 18.98 -13.23
N LEU A 130 -24.50 19.84 -13.53
CA LEU A 130 -23.09 19.57 -13.27
C LEU A 130 -22.78 19.55 -11.75
N ILE A 131 -22.08 18.53 -11.28
CA ILE A 131 -21.60 18.44 -9.90
C ILE A 131 -20.35 19.32 -9.76
N GLN A 132 -20.53 20.57 -9.35
CA GLN A 132 -19.50 21.61 -9.32
C GLN A 132 -18.29 21.23 -8.47
N LYS A 133 -18.48 20.53 -7.35
CA LYS A 133 -17.40 20.13 -6.44
C LYS A 133 -16.38 19.19 -7.08
N LEU A 134 -16.77 18.44 -8.11
CA LEU A 134 -15.90 17.52 -8.84
C LEU A 134 -15.38 18.11 -10.16
N ASN A 135 -15.72 19.35 -10.50
CA ASN A 135 -15.35 19.95 -11.80
C ASN A 135 -13.84 20.13 -12.02
N GLN A 136 -13.04 20.13 -10.96
CA GLN A 136 -11.57 20.18 -11.04
C GLN A 136 -10.92 18.79 -11.04
N GLN A 137 -11.72 17.72 -10.94
CA GLN A 137 -11.28 16.34 -10.95
C GLN A 137 -11.60 15.69 -12.30
N THR A 138 -10.69 14.90 -12.81
CA THR A 138 -10.98 14.05 -13.99
C THR A 138 -11.56 12.74 -13.47
N ILE A 139 -12.90 12.64 -13.47
CA ILE A 139 -13.57 11.42 -13.05
C ILE A 139 -13.45 10.36 -14.16
N LEU A 140 -13.16 9.12 -13.80
CA LEU A 140 -13.01 7.97 -14.71
C LEU A 140 -14.11 6.93 -14.55
N GLN A 141 -14.62 6.76 -13.33
CA GLN A 141 -15.66 5.77 -13.02
C GLN A 141 -16.69 6.35 -12.07
N VAL A 142 -17.94 5.95 -12.27
CA VAL A 142 -19.05 6.24 -11.36
C VAL A 142 -19.88 4.97 -11.13
N SER A 143 -20.46 4.83 -9.96
CA SER A 143 -21.40 3.76 -9.63
C SER A 143 -22.46 4.31 -8.67
N CYS A 144 -23.70 3.85 -8.80
CA CYS A 144 -24.81 4.25 -7.95
C CYS A 144 -25.36 3.06 -7.20
N GLY A 145 -25.58 3.24 -5.89
CA GLY A 145 -26.46 2.40 -5.12
C GLY A 145 -27.89 2.95 -5.15
N ASN A 146 -28.79 2.43 -4.31
CA ASN A 146 -30.17 2.91 -4.30
C ASN A 146 -30.27 4.42 -4.02
N TRP A 147 -29.51 4.92 -3.04
CA TRP A 147 -29.52 6.34 -2.61
C TRP A 147 -28.12 6.91 -2.34
N HIS A 148 -27.07 6.30 -2.87
CA HIS A 148 -25.72 6.83 -2.73
C HIS A 148 -24.94 6.66 -4.02
N CYS A 149 -23.85 7.41 -4.15
CA CYS A 149 -23.01 7.42 -5.35
C CYS A 149 -21.54 7.32 -4.98
N LEU A 150 -20.78 6.72 -5.88
CA LEU A 150 -19.35 6.53 -5.83
C LEU A 150 -18.71 7.11 -7.08
N ALA A 151 -17.55 7.77 -6.95
CA ALA A 151 -16.77 8.24 -8.09
C ALA A 151 -15.27 8.06 -7.87
N LEU A 152 -14.58 7.54 -8.88
CA LEU A 152 -13.14 7.37 -8.92
C LEU A 152 -12.52 8.38 -9.88
N ALA A 153 -11.55 9.17 -9.40
CA ALA A 153 -10.81 10.14 -10.20
C ALA A 153 -9.52 9.54 -10.77
N ALA A 154 -8.98 10.17 -11.79
CA ALA A 154 -7.76 9.75 -12.49
C ALA A 154 -6.52 9.71 -11.59
N ASP A 155 -6.46 10.59 -10.60
CA ASP A 155 -5.39 10.64 -9.58
C ASP A 155 -5.57 9.60 -8.46
N GLY A 156 -6.57 8.71 -8.58
CA GLY A 156 -6.88 7.68 -7.59
C GLY A 156 -7.64 8.18 -6.37
N GLN A 157 -8.07 9.46 -6.34
CA GLN A 157 -8.97 9.92 -5.31
C GLN A 157 -10.34 9.28 -5.48
N PHE A 158 -10.95 8.92 -4.38
CA PHE A 158 -12.24 8.25 -4.33
C PHE A 158 -13.25 9.11 -3.54
N PHE A 159 -14.42 9.33 -4.13
CA PHE A 159 -15.47 10.19 -3.60
C PHE A 159 -16.77 9.44 -3.41
N THR A 160 -17.51 9.80 -2.35
CA THR A 160 -18.82 9.25 -2.03
C THR A 160 -19.78 10.35 -1.59
N TRP A 161 -21.07 10.19 -1.87
CA TRP A 161 -22.13 11.09 -1.41
C TRP A 161 -23.51 10.41 -1.45
N GLY A 162 -24.50 11.04 -0.83
CA GLY A 162 -25.85 10.52 -0.70
C GLY A 162 -26.14 10.01 0.71
N LYS A 163 -27.01 9.02 0.83
CA LYS A 163 -27.46 8.42 2.08
C LYS A 163 -26.36 7.63 2.78
N ASN A 164 -26.30 7.70 4.12
CA ASN A 164 -25.29 7.01 4.93
C ASN A 164 -25.88 6.27 6.14
N SER A 165 -27.12 5.76 6.04
CA SER A 165 -27.80 5.07 7.14
C SER A 165 -27.12 3.80 7.64
N HIS A 166 -26.32 3.13 6.80
CA HIS A 166 -25.60 1.89 7.08
C HIS A 166 -24.07 2.03 6.93
N GLY A 167 -23.56 3.27 6.84
CA GLY A 167 -22.14 3.49 6.58
C GLY A 167 -21.73 3.34 5.12
N GLN A 168 -22.67 3.27 4.16
CA GLN A 168 -22.39 3.02 2.74
C GLN A 168 -21.49 4.06 2.06
N LEU A 169 -21.27 5.22 2.69
CA LEU A 169 -20.32 6.22 2.21
C LEU A 169 -18.86 5.92 2.63
N GLY A 170 -18.64 5.07 3.62
CA GLY A 170 -17.30 4.71 4.06
C GLY A 170 -16.52 5.83 4.77
N LEU A 171 -17.22 6.84 5.30
CA LEU A 171 -16.64 8.04 5.91
C LEU A 171 -16.43 7.92 7.43
N GLY A 172 -16.92 6.84 8.06
CA GLY A 172 -16.92 6.63 9.51
C GLY A 172 -18.24 6.99 10.21
N LYS A 173 -18.29 6.74 11.53
CA LYS A 173 -19.50 6.82 12.35
C LYS A 173 -20.18 8.19 12.44
N GLU A 174 -19.38 9.23 12.35
CA GLU A 174 -19.86 10.58 12.66
C GLU A 174 -20.46 11.32 11.46
N PHE A 175 -20.51 10.66 10.30
CA PHE A 175 -20.97 11.30 9.08
C PHE A 175 -22.41 10.92 8.74
N PRO A 176 -23.36 11.88 8.81
CA PRO A 176 -24.70 11.69 8.27
C PRO A 176 -24.68 11.62 6.74
N SER A 177 -25.87 11.54 6.11
CA SER A 177 -26.01 11.67 4.66
C SER A 177 -25.32 12.93 4.15
N GLN A 178 -24.68 12.84 2.97
CA GLN A 178 -23.89 13.92 2.39
C GLN A 178 -24.51 14.42 1.08
N ALA A 179 -24.89 15.69 1.03
CA ALA A 179 -25.41 16.32 -0.17
C ALA A 179 -24.31 16.79 -1.15
N SER A 180 -23.06 16.55 -0.85
CA SER A 180 -21.93 16.87 -1.71
C SER A 180 -20.88 15.76 -1.68
N PRO A 181 -20.14 15.53 -2.78
CA PRO A 181 -19.06 14.56 -2.82
C PRO A 181 -18.05 14.74 -1.69
N GLN A 182 -17.72 13.66 -0.97
CA GLN A 182 -16.74 13.63 0.10
C GLN A 182 -15.63 12.65 -0.26
N ARG A 183 -14.37 13.00 0.04
CA ARG A 183 -13.22 12.15 -0.20
C ARG A 183 -13.12 11.06 0.86
N VAL A 184 -12.98 9.81 0.46
CA VAL A 184 -12.75 8.67 1.33
C VAL A 184 -11.26 8.48 1.55
N ARG A 185 -10.76 8.92 2.70
CA ARG A 185 -9.32 8.86 3.03
C ARG A 185 -8.85 7.45 3.41
N SER A 186 -9.75 6.60 3.87
CA SER A 186 -9.44 5.21 4.25
C SER A 186 -9.05 4.28 3.09
N LEU A 187 -9.08 4.77 1.84
CA LEU A 187 -8.56 4.08 0.65
C LEU A 187 -7.40 4.84 -0.02
N GLU A 188 -6.86 5.86 0.64
CA GLU A 188 -5.81 6.71 0.09
C GLU A 188 -4.52 5.92 -0.16
N GLY A 189 -3.92 6.12 -1.33
CA GLY A 189 -2.70 5.43 -1.75
C GLY A 189 -2.92 4.04 -2.37
N ILE A 190 -4.15 3.50 -2.32
CA ILE A 190 -4.49 2.23 -2.98
C ILE A 190 -4.80 2.50 -4.46
N PRO A 191 -4.13 1.81 -5.41
CA PRO A 191 -4.44 1.93 -6.83
C PRO A 191 -5.74 1.19 -7.14
N LEU A 192 -6.85 1.91 -7.30
CA LEU A 192 -8.17 1.34 -7.55
C LEU A 192 -8.39 1.04 -9.03
N ALA A 193 -8.96 -0.14 -9.31
CA ALA A 193 -9.35 -0.61 -10.63
C ALA A 193 -10.84 -0.42 -10.88
N GLN A 194 -11.68 -0.61 -9.84
CA GLN A 194 -13.13 -0.54 -9.96
C GLN A 194 -13.77 -0.05 -8.67
N VAL A 195 -14.88 0.66 -8.82
CA VAL A 195 -15.83 0.97 -7.74
C VAL A 195 -17.20 0.41 -8.10
N ALA A 196 -17.88 -0.20 -7.12
CA ALA A 196 -19.18 -0.81 -7.33
C ALA A 196 -20.12 -0.53 -6.14
N ALA A 197 -21.35 -0.17 -6.41
CA ALA A 197 -22.38 0.09 -5.41
C ALA A 197 -23.55 -0.88 -5.59
N GLY A 198 -24.02 -1.43 -4.47
CA GLY A 198 -25.27 -2.18 -4.39
C GLY A 198 -26.38 -1.35 -3.73
N GLY A 199 -27.43 -1.99 -3.21
CA GLY A 199 -28.55 -1.27 -2.59
C GLY A 199 -28.09 -0.25 -1.55
N ALA A 200 -27.48 -0.71 -0.49
CA ALA A 200 -26.89 0.11 0.58
C ALA A 200 -25.48 -0.33 1.00
N HIS A 201 -24.76 -0.99 0.12
CA HIS A 201 -23.36 -1.39 0.33
C HIS A 201 -22.49 -0.97 -0.84
N SER A 202 -21.19 -0.92 -0.61
CA SER A 202 -20.21 -0.38 -1.55
C SER A 202 -18.95 -1.22 -1.57
N PHE A 203 -18.29 -1.26 -2.73
CA PHE A 203 -17.01 -1.96 -2.92
C PHE A 203 -16.01 -1.12 -3.69
N ALA A 204 -14.74 -1.34 -3.38
CA ALA A 204 -13.61 -0.91 -4.18
C ALA A 204 -12.69 -2.12 -4.45
N LEU A 205 -12.21 -2.23 -5.66
CA LEU A 205 -11.28 -3.25 -6.12
C LEU A 205 -9.95 -2.59 -6.47
N SER A 206 -8.84 -3.09 -5.94
CA SER A 206 -7.51 -2.63 -6.32
C SER A 206 -7.03 -3.30 -7.63
N LEU A 207 -6.04 -2.70 -8.28
CA LEU A 207 -5.37 -3.29 -9.45
C LEU A 207 -4.73 -4.65 -9.15
N SER A 208 -4.35 -4.90 -7.89
CA SER A 208 -3.80 -6.19 -7.45
C SER A 208 -4.86 -7.20 -6.99
N GLY A 209 -6.14 -6.89 -7.18
CA GLY A 209 -7.25 -7.80 -6.85
C GLY A 209 -7.65 -7.81 -5.37
N ALA A 210 -7.20 -6.84 -4.55
CA ALA A 210 -7.71 -6.67 -3.21
C ALA A 210 -9.12 -6.05 -3.24
N VAL A 211 -10.05 -6.63 -2.48
CA VAL A 211 -11.45 -6.22 -2.42
C VAL A 211 -11.73 -5.57 -1.07
N PHE A 212 -12.29 -4.38 -1.08
CA PHE A 212 -12.71 -3.64 0.10
C PHE A 212 -14.21 -3.41 0.05
N GLY A 213 -14.94 -3.78 1.12
CA GLY A 213 -16.39 -3.66 1.21
C GLY A 213 -16.80 -2.86 2.46
N TRP A 214 -17.88 -2.10 2.35
CA TRP A 214 -18.48 -1.34 3.45
C TRP A 214 -19.96 -1.04 3.20
N GLY A 215 -20.65 -0.56 4.23
CA GLY A 215 -22.09 -0.31 4.23
C GLY A 215 -22.86 -1.44 4.90
N MET A 216 -24.07 -1.67 4.42
CA MET A 216 -25.02 -2.67 4.93
C MET A 216 -24.49 -4.09 4.79
N ASN A 217 -24.67 -4.90 5.84
CA ASN A 217 -24.18 -6.30 5.87
C ASN A 217 -25.16 -7.29 6.54
N ASN A 218 -26.40 -6.94 6.69
CA ASN A 218 -27.44 -7.74 7.37
C ASN A 218 -27.68 -9.15 6.79
N ALA A 219 -27.25 -9.39 5.54
CA ALA A 219 -27.33 -10.69 4.87
C ALA A 219 -25.92 -11.24 4.53
N GLY A 220 -24.84 -10.60 5.02
CA GLY A 220 -23.47 -10.99 4.68
C GLY A 220 -22.98 -10.48 3.31
N GLN A 221 -23.66 -9.48 2.71
CA GLN A 221 -23.33 -8.95 1.38
C GLN A 221 -21.95 -8.31 1.25
N LEU A 222 -21.21 -8.10 2.35
CA LEU A 222 -19.83 -7.66 2.38
C LEU A 222 -18.81 -8.81 2.33
N GLY A 223 -19.23 -10.07 2.61
CA GLY A 223 -18.35 -11.23 2.59
C GLY A 223 -17.28 -11.24 3.70
N LEU A 224 -17.57 -10.64 4.86
CA LEU A 224 -16.64 -10.42 5.97
C LEU A 224 -16.74 -11.47 7.07
N SER A 225 -17.47 -12.55 6.85
CA SER A 225 -17.73 -13.65 7.82
C SER A 225 -18.65 -13.28 8.98
N ASP A 226 -19.39 -12.19 8.85
CA ASP A 226 -20.38 -11.72 9.81
C ASP A 226 -21.51 -10.96 9.10
N GLU A 227 -22.48 -10.44 9.86
CA GLU A 227 -23.64 -9.69 9.39
C GLU A 227 -23.65 -8.25 9.95
N GLU A 228 -22.50 -7.75 10.40
CA GLU A 228 -22.40 -6.40 10.96
C GLU A 228 -22.10 -5.36 9.86
N ASP A 229 -22.81 -4.24 9.89
CA ASP A 229 -22.59 -3.10 9.02
C ASP A 229 -21.16 -2.53 9.20
N ARG A 230 -20.59 -1.98 8.15
CA ARG A 230 -19.26 -1.35 8.16
C ARG A 230 -19.35 0.11 7.74
N GLU A 231 -18.88 0.99 8.59
CA GLU A 231 -18.89 2.44 8.35
C GLU A 231 -17.62 2.93 7.62
N SER A 232 -16.67 2.06 7.42
CA SER A 232 -15.44 2.32 6.68
C SER A 232 -15.03 1.08 5.86
N PRO A 233 -14.29 1.27 4.75
CA PRO A 233 -13.80 0.18 3.91
C PRO A 233 -13.06 -0.88 4.70
N CYS A 234 -13.49 -2.13 4.57
CA CYS A 234 -12.90 -3.32 5.19
C CYS A 234 -12.41 -4.30 4.13
N HIS A 235 -11.20 -4.82 4.29
CA HIS A 235 -10.61 -5.77 3.35
C HIS A 235 -11.29 -7.16 3.45
N VAL A 236 -11.80 -7.66 2.34
CA VAL A 236 -12.40 -9.02 2.23
C VAL A 236 -11.28 -10.04 2.09
N LYS A 237 -10.74 -10.49 3.22
CA LYS A 237 -9.51 -11.31 3.30
C LYS A 237 -9.61 -12.63 2.51
N LEU A 238 -10.80 -13.25 2.48
CA LEU A 238 -11.03 -14.53 1.79
C LEU A 238 -10.85 -14.43 0.27
N LEU A 239 -11.03 -13.24 -0.32
CA LEU A 239 -10.85 -13.00 -1.75
C LEU A 239 -9.41 -12.65 -2.13
N ARG A 240 -8.51 -12.39 -1.19
CA ARG A 240 -7.13 -11.93 -1.48
C ARG A 240 -6.35 -12.87 -2.41
N THR A 241 -6.59 -14.18 -2.31
CA THR A 241 -5.89 -15.19 -3.12
C THR A 241 -6.61 -15.53 -4.43
N GLN A 242 -7.80 -14.96 -4.67
CA GLN A 242 -8.67 -15.34 -5.78
C GLN A 242 -8.44 -14.56 -7.08
N LYS A 243 -7.52 -13.59 -7.10
CA LYS A 243 -7.24 -12.74 -8.28
C LYS A 243 -8.51 -12.11 -8.86
N VAL A 244 -9.28 -11.41 -8.02
CA VAL A 244 -10.52 -10.75 -8.42
C VAL A 244 -10.22 -9.64 -9.42
N VAL A 245 -11.00 -9.56 -10.48
CA VAL A 245 -10.84 -8.57 -11.58
C VAL A 245 -12.10 -7.76 -11.85
N TYR A 246 -13.28 -8.19 -11.36
CA TYR A 246 -14.54 -7.48 -11.53
C TYR A 246 -15.51 -7.78 -10.39
N ILE A 247 -16.29 -6.77 -10.00
CA ILE A 247 -17.32 -6.84 -8.96
C ILE A 247 -18.64 -6.32 -9.54
N SER A 248 -19.73 -7.04 -9.27
CA SER A 248 -21.10 -6.60 -9.54
C SER A 248 -21.95 -6.75 -8.30
N CYS A 249 -22.68 -5.72 -7.93
CA CYS A 249 -23.52 -5.68 -6.75
C CYS A 249 -25.00 -5.67 -7.13
N GLY A 250 -25.80 -6.51 -6.43
CA GLY A 250 -27.26 -6.40 -6.45
C GLY A 250 -27.77 -5.56 -5.28
N GLU A 251 -29.05 -5.71 -4.89
CA GLU A 251 -29.59 -4.97 -3.77
C GLU A 251 -28.98 -5.38 -2.44
N GLU A 252 -28.92 -6.69 -2.16
CA GLU A 252 -28.39 -7.29 -0.92
C GLU A 252 -27.46 -8.48 -1.19
N HIS A 253 -26.92 -8.60 -2.41
CA HIS A 253 -25.94 -9.63 -2.75
C HIS A 253 -24.82 -9.06 -3.62
N THR A 254 -23.72 -9.79 -3.68
CA THR A 254 -22.52 -9.40 -4.42
C THR A 254 -21.97 -10.60 -5.19
N ALA A 255 -21.56 -10.35 -6.44
CA ALA A 255 -20.86 -11.32 -7.27
C ALA A 255 -19.49 -10.77 -7.65
N VAL A 256 -18.46 -11.60 -7.63
CA VAL A 256 -17.11 -11.25 -8.06
C VAL A 256 -16.60 -12.24 -9.11
N LEU A 257 -15.89 -11.72 -10.10
CA LEU A 257 -15.27 -12.46 -11.18
C LEU A 257 -13.75 -12.51 -10.96
N THR A 258 -13.19 -13.69 -11.11
CA THR A 258 -11.73 -13.88 -11.04
C THR A 258 -11.10 -13.87 -12.43
N LYS A 259 -9.79 -13.62 -12.47
CA LYS A 259 -9.01 -13.63 -13.73
C LYS A 259 -9.09 -14.95 -14.49
N SER A 260 -9.30 -16.06 -13.80
CA SER A 260 -9.49 -17.39 -14.40
C SER A 260 -10.94 -17.68 -14.85
N GLY A 261 -11.87 -16.72 -14.71
CA GLY A 261 -13.28 -16.92 -15.06
C GLY A 261 -14.12 -17.60 -13.97
N GLY A 262 -13.60 -17.76 -12.75
CA GLY A 262 -14.38 -18.24 -11.60
C GLY A 262 -15.30 -17.16 -11.05
N VAL A 263 -16.50 -17.53 -10.65
CA VAL A 263 -17.50 -16.62 -10.04
C VAL A 263 -17.68 -16.98 -8.57
N PHE A 264 -17.65 -15.99 -7.69
CA PHE A 264 -17.99 -16.11 -6.29
C PHE A 264 -19.17 -15.20 -5.97
N THR A 265 -20.09 -15.68 -5.14
CA THR A 265 -21.27 -14.93 -4.70
C THR A 265 -21.41 -14.99 -3.19
N PHE A 266 -22.00 -13.93 -2.61
CA PHE A 266 -22.26 -13.83 -1.16
C PHE A 266 -23.34 -12.76 -0.91
N GLY A 267 -23.92 -12.78 0.30
CA GLY A 267 -25.04 -11.93 0.67
C GLY A 267 -26.35 -12.69 0.70
N ALA A 268 -27.48 -12.03 0.42
CA ALA A 268 -28.81 -12.58 0.45
C ALA A 268 -29.03 -13.69 -0.60
N GLY A 269 -29.56 -14.81 -0.15
CA GLY A 269 -29.84 -16.00 -0.96
C GLY A 269 -31.32 -16.33 -1.15
N SER A 270 -32.23 -15.58 -0.55
CA SER A 270 -33.67 -15.88 -0.41
C SER A 270 -34.42 -16.17 -1.72
N CYS A 271 -33.92 -15.70 -2.85
CA CYS A 271 -34.45 -15.98 -4.18
C CYS A 271 -33.59 -16.97 -4.99
N GLY A 272 -32.48 -17.46 -4.44
CA GLY A 272 -31.49 -18.28 -5.16
C GLY A 272 -30.48 -17.46 -5.98
N GLN A 273 -30.37 -16.13 -5.77
CA GLN A 273 -29.51 -15.21 -6.51
C GLN A 273 -28.00 -15.47 -6.33
N LEU A 274 -27.61 -16.35 -5.40
CA LEU A 274 -26.24 -16.78 -5.17
C LEU A 274 -25.82 -17.98 -6.04
N GLY A 275 -26.79 -18.76 -6.58
CA GLY A 275 -26.52 -19.87 -7.50
C GLY A 275 -25.91 -21.11 -6.85
N HIS A 276 -26.18 -21.37 -5.56
CA HIS A 276 -25.60 -22.48 -4.78
C HIS A 276 -26.57 -23.66 -4.51
N ASP A 277 -27.63 -23.78 -5.31
CA ASP A 277 -28.74 -24.70 -5.09
C ASP A 277 -29.38 -24.56 -3.68
N SER A 278 -29.32 -23.36 -3.16
CA SER A 278 -29.78 -22.99 -1.82
C SER A 278 -30.52 -21.65 -1.88
N MET A 279 -31.38 -21.40 -0.88
CA MET A 279 -32.00 -20.10 -0.61
C MET A 279 -31.43 -19.45 0.66
N ASN A 280 -30.33 -19.98 1.20
CA ASN A 280 -29.68 -19.43 2.37
C ASN A 280 -28.75 -18.27 2.01
N ASP A 281 -28.62 -17.35 2.95
CA ASP A 281 -27.65 -16.26 2.86
C ASP A 281 -26.22 -16.82 3.05
N GLU A 282 -25.24 -16.17 2.45
CA GLU A 282 -23.83 -16.57 2.54
C GLU A 282 -23.01 -15.38 3.04
N VAL A 283 -22.52 -15.46 4.27
CA VAL A 283 -21.67 -14.42 4.89
C VAL A 283 -20.22 -14.44 4.39
N ASN A 284 -19.84 -15.48 3.64
CA ASN A 284 -18.52 -15.69 3.08
C ASN A 284 -18.60 -15.79 1.55
N PRO A 285 -17.61 -15.24 0.82
CA PRO A 285 -17.51 -15.49 -0.61
C PRO A 285 -17.45 -16.99 -0.93
N ARG A 286 -18.46 -17.49 -1.63
CA ARG A 286 -18.59 -18.90 -2.03
C ARG A 286 -18.56 -19.01 -3.55
N ARG A 287 -17.78 -19.97 -4.05
CA ARG A 287 -17.65 -20.22 -5.49
C ARG A 287 -18.91 -20.88 -6.02
N VAL A 288 -19.42 -20.39 -7.15
CA VAL A 288 -20.54 -21.00 -7.89
C VAL A 288 -20.01 -22.23 -8.62
N LEU A 289 -20.34 -23.42 -8.08
CA LEU A 289 -19.77 -24.71 -8.52
C LEU A 289 -20.27 -25.13 -9.90
N GLU A 290 -21.52 -24.81 -10.25
CA GLU A 290 -22.13 -25.15 -11.54
C GLU A 290 -21.48 -24.40 -12.73
N LEU A 291 -20.78 -23.31 -12.46
CA LEU A 291 -19.96 -22.57 -13.44
C LEU A 291 -18.48 -23.03 -13.41
N MET A 292 -18.15 -24.03 -12.61
CA MET A 292 -16.77 -24.53 -12.51
C MET A 292 -16.37 -25.24 -13.80
N GLY A 293 -15.20 -24.88 -14.35
CA GLY A 293 -14.75 -25.38 -15.65
C GLY A 293 -15.21 -24.54 -16.83
N SER A 294 -16.14 -23.59 -16.63
CA SER A 294 -16.51 -22.59 -17.63
C SER A 294 -15.68 -21.32 -17.42
N GLU A 295 -15.20 -20.72 -18.51
CA GLU A 295 -14.54 -19.43 -18.45
C GLU A 295 -15.57 -18.31 -18.57
N VAL A 296 -16.09 -17.86 -17.42
CA VAL A 296 -17.00 -16.71 -17.38
C VAL A 296 -16.19 -15.44 -17.68
N THR A 297 -16.69 -14.60 -18.58
CA THR A 297 -16.06 -13.33 -18.94
C THR A 297 -16.84 -12.10 -18.53
N GLN A 298 -18.13 -12.25 -18.25
CA GLN A 298 -18.99 -11.16 -17.80
C GLN A 298 -19.96 -11.65 -16.73
N ILE A 299 -20.16 -10.83 -15.72
CA ILE A 299 -21.19 -10.98 -14.68
C ILE A 299 -21.99 -9.69 -14.56
N ALA A 300 -23.29 -9.79 -14.24
CA ALA A 300 -24.13 -8.65 -13.93
C ALA A 300 -25.16 -9.03 -12.88
N CYS A 301 -25.31 -8.22 -11.84
CA CYS A 301 -26.32 -8.37 -10.80
C CYS A 301 -27.45 -7.37 -11.02
N GLY A 302 -28.67 -7.84 -11.03
CA GLY A 302 -29.87 -7.03 -10.86
C GLY A 302 -30.27 -6.96 -9.40
N ARG A 303 -31.48 -6.48 -9.10
CA ARG A 303 -31.96 -6.33 -7.72
C ARG A 303 -31.82 -7.63 -6.93
N GLN A 304 -32.36 -8.74 -7.45
CA GLN A 304 -32.36 -10.06 -6.80
C GLN A 304 -32.07 -11.19 -7.80
N HIS A 305 -31.27 -10.92 -8.83
CA HIS A 305 -30.87 -11.93 -9.79
C HIS A 305 -29.44 -11.69 -10.27
N THR A 306 -28.82 -12.72 -10.80
CA THR A 306 -27.42 -12.70 -11.27
C THR A 306 -27.33 -13.34 -12.65
N LEU A 307 -26.54 -12.73 -13.52
CA LEU A 307 -26.23 -13.19 -14.86
C LEU A 307 -24.74 -13.51 -14.99
N ALA A 308 -24.41 -14.54 -15.76
CA ALA A 308 -23.04 -14.88 -16.12
C ALA A 308 -22.95 -15.26 -17.60
N PHE A 309 -22.00 -14.72 -18.33
CA PHE A 309 -21.77 -15.02 -19.74
C PHE A 309 -20.52 -15.87 -19.95
N VAL A 310 -20.66 -16.95 -20.72
CA VAL A 310 -19.60 -17.89 -21.08
C VAL A 310 -19.42 -17.86 -22.61
N PRO A 311 -18.39 -17.17 -23.15
CA PRO A 311 -18.20 -16.99 -24.59
C PRO A 311 -17.89 -18.29 -25.32
N SER A 312 -17.25 -19.28 -24.70
CA SER A 312 -16.94 -20.57 -25.32
C SER A 312 -18.18 -21.37 -25.74
N SER A 313 -19.25 -21.32 -24.94
CA SER A 313 -20.56 -21.90 -25.25
C SER A 313 -21.51 -20.91 -25.92
N GLY A 314 -21.21 -19.60 -25.89
CA GLY A 314 -22.09 -18.51 -26.27
C GLY A 314 -23.31 -18.33 -25.36
N LEU A 315 -23.37 -19.03 -24.22
CA LEU A 315 -24.54 -19.04 -23.34
C LEU A 315 -24.47 -17.97 -22.25
N ILE A 316 -25.63 -17.41 -21.96
CA ILE A 316 -25.88 -16.60 -20.77
C ILE A 316 -26.59 -17.48 -19.77
N TYR A 317 -26.08 -17.52 -18.55
CA TYR A 317 -26.69 -18.20 -17.41
C TYR A 317 -27.35 -17.16 -16.51
N ALA A 318 -28.54 -17.48 -15.99
CA ALA A 318 -29.27 -16.63 -15.06
C ALA A 318 -29.72 -17.45 -13.83
N PHE A 319 -29.74 -16.81 -12.67
CA PHE A 319 -30.23 -17.40 -11.43
C PHE A 319 -30.71 -16.31 -10.45
N GLY A 320 -31.58 -16.67 -9.53
CA GLY A 320 -32.20 -15.77 -8.57
C GLY A 320 -33.69 -15.62 -8.77
N CYS A 321 -34.23 -14.42 -8.52
CA CYS A 321 -35.62 -14.09 -8.63
C CYS A 321 -36.08 -14.14 -10.11
N GLY A 322 -37.13 -14.91 -10.41
CA GLY A 322 -37.76 -15.03 -11.72
C GLY A 322 -39.17 -14.48 -11.80
N ALA A 323 -39.71 -14.04 -10.64
CA ALA A 323 -41.14 -13.67 -10.54
C ALA A 323 -41.65 -12.63 -11.54
N ARG A 324 -40.72 -11.82 -12.10
CA ARG A 324 -40.97 -10.79 -13.08
C ARG A 324 -40.39 -11.09 -14.47
N GLY A 325 -39.99 -12.35 -14.69
CA GLY A 325 -39.41 -12.78 -15.98
C GLY A 325 -37.99 -12.35 -16.21
N GLN A 326 -37.32 -11.71 -15.23
CA GLN A 326 -35.99 -11.12 -15.34
C GLN A 326 -34.89 -12.14 -15.64
N LEU A 327 -35.10 -13.43 -15.45
CA LEU A 327 -34.15 -14.51 -15.75
C LEU A 327 -34.13 -14.90 -17.23
N GLY A 328 -35.21 -14.60 -18.01
CA GLY A 328 -35.26 -14.97 -19.43
C GLY A 328 -35.33 -16.47 -19.74
N THR A 329 -35.71 -17.29 -18.76
CA THR A 329 -35.71 -18.76 -18.85
C THR A 329 -37.01 -19.33 -19.43
N GLY A 330 -37.97 -18.47 -19.79
CA GLY A 330 -39.29 -18.85 -20.33
C GLY A 330 -40.34 -19.11 -19.28
N HIS A 331 -40.03 -18.89 -18.00
CA HIS A 331 -40.96 -19.01 -16.88
C HIS A 331 -40.69 -17.95 -15.82
N THR A 332 -41.62 -17.80 -14.88
CA THR A 332 -41.55 -16.81 -13.80
C THR A 332 -41.18 -17.41 -12.43
N CYS A 333 -40.52 -18.54 -12.42
CA CYS A 333 -40.05 -19.18 -11.18
C CYS A 333 -38.66 -18.69 -10.78
N ASN A 334 -38.39 -18.66 -9.48
CA ASN A 334 -37.03 -18.45 -8.96
C ASN A 334 -36.14 -19.66 -9.31
N VAL A 335 -34.87 -19.38 -9.56
CA VAL A 335 -33.91 -20.41 -9.99
C VAL A 335 -32.69 -20.34 -9.08
N LYS A 336 -32.38 -21.45 -8.39
CA LYS A 336 -31.30 -21.54 -7.38
C LYS A 336 -29.92 -21.89 -7.95
N CYS A 337 -29.88 -22.40 -9.19
CA CYS A 337 -28.68 -22.80 -9.90
C CYS A 337 -28.55 -22.04 -11.21
N PRO A 338 -27.33 -21.76 -11.69
CA PRO A 338 -27.13 -21.20 -13.02
C PRO A 338 -27.89 -21.98 -14.10
N SER A 339 -28.88 -21.35 -14.73
CA SER A 339 -29.70 -21.93 -15.78
C SER A 339 -29.55 -21.13 -17.07
N PRO A 340 -29.44 -21.77 -18.24
CA PRO A 340 -29.32 -21.10 -19.52
C PRO A 340 -30.53 -20.24 -19.83
N VAL A 341 -30.30 -19.00 -20.26
CA VAL A 341 -31.32 -18.12 -20.77
C VAL A 341 -31.84 -18.66 -22.12
N LYS A 342 -33.14 -18.68 -22.32
CA LYS A 342 -33.71 -19.04 -23.61
C LYS A 342 -33.37 -17.97 -24.66
N GLY A 343 -32.50 -18.33 -25.61
CA GLY A 343 -32.10 -17.40 -26.66
C GLY A 343 -31.32 -18.11 -27.77
N TYR A 344 -31.24 -17.48 -28.91
CA TYR A 344 -30.53 -18.03 -30.06
C TYR A 344 -29.10 -17.46 -30.10
N TRP A 345 -28.27 -17.93 -29.23
CA TRP A 345 -26.87 -17.48 -29.05
C TRP A 345 -25.93 -18.34 -29.90
N ALA A 346 -25.01 -17.72 -30.67
CA ALA A 346 -23.95 -18.43 -31.38
C ALA A 346 -22.72 -18.55 -30.53
N ALA A 347 -22.14 -19.76 -30.45
CA ALA A 347 -20.81 -19.98 -29.94
C ALA A 347 -19.77 -19.39 -30.90
N HIS A 348 -18.68 -18.85 -30.37
CA HIS A 348 -17.56 -18.28 -31.17
C HIS A 348 -16.79 -19.33 -32.01
N SER A 349 -17.03 -20.63 -31.80
CA SER A 349 -16.40 -21.70 -32.58
C SER A 349 -17.16 -22.01 -33.85
N GLY A 350 -16.57 -21.66 -34.98
CA GLY A 350 -17.08 -21.72 -36.34
C GLY A 350 -17.57 -23.06 -36.92
N GLN A 351 -18.51 -23.76 -36.27
CA GLN A 351 -19.23 -24.88 -36.87
C GLN A 351 -20.70 -24.53 -37.04
N LEU A 352 -21.03 -24.01 -38.21
CA LEU A 352 -22.38 -23.74 -38.66
C LEU A 352 -22.93 -24.91 -39.45
N SER A 353 -24.04 -25.53 -39.04
CA SER A 353 -24.83 -26.39 -39.85
C SER A 353 -25.72 -25.54 -40.78
N ALA A 354 -25.76 -25.87 -42.09
CA ALA A 354 -26.25 -25.03 -43.15
C ALA A 354 -27.76 -24.90 -43.31
N THR A 355 -28.56 -25.16 -42.31
CA THR A 355 -30.04 -25.10 -42.44
C THR A 355 -30.67 -24.38 -41.27
N ALA A 356 -30.98 -23.14 -41.42
CA ALA A 356 -32.10 -22.47 -40.74
C ALA A 356 -32.14 -20.94 -40.80
N ASP A 357 -33.36 -20.44 -40.79
CA ASP A 357 -33.96 -19.11 -40.87
C ASP A 357 -33.19 -17.84 -40.43
N ARG A 358 -33.55 -16.69 -41.03
CA ARG A 358 -33.00 -15.33 -40.95
C ARG A 358 -32.83 -14.71 -39.55
N PHE A 359 -33.12 -15.42 -38.45
CA PHE A 359 -33.03 -14.93 -37.07
C PHE A 359 -31.93 -15.62 -36.22
N LYS A 360 -31.01 -16.34 -36.83
CA LYS A 360 -30.35 -17.46 -36.12
C LYS A 360 -29.08 -17.21 -35.38
N TYR A 361 -28.37 -16.10 -35.50
CA TYR A 361 -27.04 -15.99 -34.82
C TYR A 361 -26.78 -14.59 -34.31
N HIS A 362 -27.14 -14.39 -33.03
CA HIS A 362 -26.70 -13.23 -32.29
C HIS A 362 -25.44 -13.58 -31.48
N ILE A 363 -24.35 -12.81 -31.69
CA ILE A 363 -23.17 -12.87 -30.85
C ILE A 363 -23.36 -11.88 -29.71
N VAL A 364 -23.31 -12.40 -28.45
CA VAL A 364 -23.37 -11.58 -27.26
C VAL A 364 -22.12 -10.71 -27.16
N LYS A 365 -22.32 -9.41 -27.05
CA LYS A 365 -21.25 -8.42 -26.80
C LYS A 365 -21.13 -8.08 -25.34
N GLN A 366 -22.24 -7.70 -24.73
CA GLN A 366 -22.27 -7.30 -23.32
C GLN A 366 -23.63 -7.56 -22.72
N ILE A 367 -23.64 -7.96 -21.44
CA ILE A 367 -24.83 -8.16 -20.63
C ILE A 367 -24.99 -7.00 -19.65
N PHE A 368 -26.23 -6.55 -19.41
CA PHE A 368 -26.56 -5.53 -18.43
C PHE A 368 -27.74 -5.98 -17.60
N SER A 369 -27.78 -5.60 -16.35
CA SER A 369 -28.86 -5.92 -15.43
C SER A 369 -29.12 -4.73 -14.50
N GLY A 370 -30.36 -4.57 -14.09
CA GLY A 370 -30.74 -3.57 -13.10
C GLY A 370 -32.01 -4.03 -12.39
N GLY A 371 -32.76 -3.24 -11.74
CA GLY A 371 -34.01 -3.59 -11.05
C GLY A 371 -34.56 -5.01 -11.33
N ASP A 372 -35.65 -5.09 -12.09
CA ASP A 372 -36.22 -6.35 -12.54
C ASP A 372 -36.11 -6.53 -14.08
N GLN A 373 -35.10 -5.92 -14.69
CA GLN A 373 -34.87 -5.95 -16.15
C GLN A 373 -33.48 -6.49 -16.48
N THR A 374 -33.38 -7.03 -17.70
CA THR A 374 -32.12 -7.51 -18.26
C THR A 374 -32.02 -7.07 -19.72
N PHE A 375 -30.81 -6.63 -20.09
CA PHE A 375 -30.49 -6.24 -21.45
C PHE A 375 -29.26 -6.99 -21.95
N VAL A 376 -29.24 -7.32 -23.24
CA VAL A 376 -28.10 -7.95 -23.91
C VAL A 376 -27.83 -7.24 -25.22
N LEU A 377 -26.62 -6.69 -25.31
CA LEU A 377 -26.13 -6.14 -26.55
C LEU A 377 -25.58 -7.28 -27.41
N CYS A 378 -26.11 -7.39 -28.64
CA CYS A 378 -25.73 -8.39 -29.62
C CYS A 378 -25.29 -7.73 -30.93
N SER A 379 -24.36 -8.39 -31.66
CA SER A 379 -24.03 -8.07 -33.04
C SER A 379 -24.45 -9.16 -33.99
N LYS A 380 -24.63 -8.83 -35.29
CA LYS A 380 -24.74 -9.81 -36.35
C LYS A 380 -23.35 -10.39 -36.68
N TYR A 381 -23.30 -11.62 -37.14
CA TYR A 381 -22.09 -12.38 -37.38
C TYR A 381 -21.03 -11.68 -38.28
N GLU A 382 -21.49 -10.84 -39.21
CA GLU A 382 -20.65 -10.22 -40.23
C GLU A 382 -19.79 -9.03 -39.77
N ASN A 383 -20.07 -8.45 -38.56
CA ASN A 383 -19.38 -7.29 -38.00
C ASN A 383 -18.77 -7.60 -36.62
N SER A 384 -18.05 -8.71 -36.52
CA SER A 384 -17.66 -9.25 -35.19
C SER A 384 -16.42 -8.60 -34.55
N SER A 385 -16.60 -7.48 -33.87
CA SER A 385 -15.70 -7.18 -32.75
C SER A 385 -15.90 -8.24 -31.64
N PRO A 386 -14.86 -8.63 -30.89
CA PRO A 386 -15.02 -9.61 -29.80
C PRO A 386 -15.97 -9.13 -28.70
N ALA A 387 -16.56 -10.05 -27.95
CA ALA A 387 -17.32 -9.72 -26.76
C ALA A 387 -16.43 -8.98 -25.74
N VAL A 388 -17.01 -8.09 -24.96
CA VAL A 388 -16.31 -7.44 -23.87
C VAL A 388 -15.89 -8.52 -22.85
N ASP A 389 -14.64 -8.50 -22.45
CA ASP A 389 -14.10 -9.41 -21.42
C ASP A 389 -13.76 -8.59 -20.16
N PHE A 390 -14.58 -8.74 -19.12
CA PHE A 390 -14.38 -8.03 -17.86
C PHE A 390 -13.14 -8.50 -17.09
N ARG A 391 -12.51 -9.60 -17.52
CA ARG A 391 -11.23 -10.05 -16.97
C ARG A 391 -10.05 -9.19 -17.45
N ILE A 392 -10.26 -8.39 -18.49
CA ILE A 392 -9.28 -7.45 -19.04
C ILE A 392 -9.65 -6.05 -18.57
N MET A 393 -8.87 -5.52 -17.64
CA MET A 393 -9.10 -4.18 -17.12
C MET A 393 -8.80 -3.12 -18.20
N ASN A 394 -9.75 -2.23 -18.44
CA ASN A 394 -9.56 -1.13 -19.37
C ASN A 394 -8.85 0.04 -18.69
N GLN A 395 -7.67 0.43 -19.20
CA GLN A 395 -6.86 1.54 -18.66
C GLN A 395 -7.61 2.87 -18.58
N ALA A 396 -8.59 3.10 -19.44
CA ALA A 396 -9.37 4.34 -19.43
C ALA A 396 -10.28 4.49 -18.18
N HIS A 397 -10.51 3.41 -17.45
CA HIS A 397 -11.50 3.39 -16.36
C HIS A 397 -10.89 3.24 -14.96
N TYR A 398 -9.58 3.07 -14.82
CA TYR A 398 -8.93 2.93 -13.52
C TYR A 398 -7.88 4.00 -13.25
N THR A 399 -7.45 4.10 -11.99
CA THR A 399 -6.39 5.02 -11.54
C THR A 399 -5.25 5.14 -12.57
N SER A 400 -4.91 6.34 -12.96
CA SER A 400 -3.89 6.62 -13.98
C SER A 400 -2.54 6.04 -13.59
N LEU A 401 -1.87 5.39 -14.54
CA LEU A 401 -0.55 4.82 -14.36
C LEU A 401 0.51 5.72 -14.98
N ILE A 402 1.67 5.76 -14.34
CA ILE A 402 2.84 6.49 -14.80
C ILE A 402 3.76 5.52 -15.55
N ASN A 403 3.81 5.64 -16.86
CA ASN A 403 4.60 4.82 -17.76
C ASN A 403 5.15 5.65 -18.93
N ASP A 404 5.92 5.03 -19.82
CA ASP A 404 6.50 5.70 -20.99
C ASP A 404 5.43 6.37 -21.88
N GLU A 405 4.28 5.74 -22.07
CA GLU A 405 3.19 6.24 -22.91
C GLU A 405 2.54 7.50 -22.30
N THR A 406 2.25 7.45 -21.01
CA THR A 406 1.65 8.60 -20.31
C THR A 406 2.62 9.77 -20.23
N ILE A 407 3.92 9.53 -20.04
CA ILE A 407 4.95 10.57 -20.05
C ILE A 407 5.08 11.20 -21.44
N ALA A 408 5.06 10.41 -22.50
CA ALA A 408 5.08 10.91 -23.87
C ALA A 408 3.85 11.76 -24.19
N ALA A 409 2.67 11.31 -23.79
CA ALA A 409 1.42 12.06 -23.95
C ALA A 409 1.42 13.39 -23.17
N TRP A 410 1.93 13.39 -21.94
CA TRP A 410 2.06 14.63 -21.16
C TRP A 410 3.07 15.59 -21.78
N LYS A 411 4.19 15.09 -22.29
CA LYS A 411 5.19 15.92 -23.00
C LYS A 411 4.57 16.61 -24.21
N GLN A 412 3.79 15.88 -25.02
CA GLN A 412 3.08 16.45 -26.14
C GLN A 412 2.06 17.51 -25.69
N LYS A 413 1.21 17.21 -24.72
CA LYS A 413 0.20 18.14 -24.19
C LYS A 413 0.80 19.39 -23.58
N LEU A 414 1.91 19.29 -22.88
CA LEU A 414 2.62 20.42 -22.27
C LEU A 414 3.32 21.30 -23.34
N SER A 415 3.72 20.71 -24.49
CA SER A 415 4.33 21.45 -25.60
C SER A 415 3.28 22.18 -26.45
N GLU A 416 2.11 21.60 -26.65
CA GLU A 416 1.03 22.13 -27.50
C GLU A 416 0.13 23.13 -26.75
N HIS A 417 -0.14 22.87 -25.48
CA HIS A 417 -1.09 23.65 -24.68
C HIS A 417 -0.51 23.92 -23.29
N ASN A 418 0.20 25.01 -23.15
CA ASN A 418 0.71 25.46 -21.83
C ASN A 418 -0.45 26.03 -20.97
N ASN A 419 -1.53 25.27 -20.81
CA ASN A 419 -2.74 25.65 -20.11
C ASN A 419 -2.66 25.20 -18.64
N ALA A 420 -2.96 26.08 -17.71
CA ALA A 420 -2.90 25.81 -16.26
C ALA A 420 -3.67 24.52 -15.85
N ASN A 421 -4.78 24.23 -16.53
CA ASN A 421 -5.57 23.02 -16.25
C ASN A 421 -4.86 21.73 -16.67
N THR A 422 -4.10 21.73 -17.76
CA THR A 422 -3.32 20.57 -18.20
C THR A 422 -2.17 20.28 -17.23
N ILE A 423 -1.48 21.34 -16.79
CA ILE A 423 -0.41 21.23 -15.80
C ILE A 423 -0.97 20.70 -14.48
N ASN A 424 -2.09 21.24 -14.00
CA ASN A 424 -2.72 20.79 -12.77
C ASN A 424 -3.12 19.30 -12.81
N GLY A 425 -3.66 18.80 -13.92
CA GLY A 425 -3.99 17.39 -14.07
C GLY A 425 -2.76 16.47 -13.99
N VAL A 426 -1.64 16.86 -14.62
CA VAL A 426 -0.38 16.12 -14.52
C VAL A 426 0.17 16.14 -13.10
N VAL A 427 0.17 17.30 -12.45
CA VAL A 427 0.65 17.47 -11.06
C VAL A 427 -0.19 16.64 -10.09
N GLN A 428 -1.50 16.58 -10.26
CA GLN A 428 -2.39 15.74 -9.43
C GLN A 428 -1.99 14.25 -9.51
N ILE A 429 -1.75 13.73 -10.71
CA ILE A 429 -1.32 12.34 -10.90
C ILE A 429 0.07 12.10 -10.30
N LEU A 430 1.04 13.00 -10.54
CA LEU A 430 2.40 12.89 -10.01
C LEU A 430 2.46 13.01 -8.47
N SER A 431 1.52 13.71 -7.88
CA SER A 431 1.40 13.87 -6.41
C SER A 431 0.66 12.70 -5.74
N SER A 432 0.13 11.77 -6.51
CA SER A 432 -0.70 10.66 -6.01
C SER A 432 0.12 9.42 -5.71
N ALA A 433 0.14 9.00 -4.45
CA ALA A 433 0.72 7.71 -4.06
C ALA A 433 0.01 6.53 -4.75
N ALA A 434 -1.31 6.61 -5.00
CA ALA A 434 -2.07 5.56 -5.69
C ALA A 434 -1.57 5.35 -7.13
N CYS A 435 -1.31 6.43 -7.87
CA CYS A 435 -0.79 6.36 -9.23
C CYS A 435 0.59 5.70 -9.28
N TRP A 436 1.50 6.08 -8.38
CA TRP A 436 2.83 5.46 -8.28
C TRP A 436 2.75 4.00 -7.85
N ASN A 437 1.93 3.67 -6.83
CA ASN A 437 1.76 2.31 -6.33
C ASN A 437 1.19 1.34 -7.38
N GLY A 438 0.39 1.83 -8.33
CA GLY A 438 -0.18 1.05 -9.42
C GLY A 438 0.72 0.92 -10.65
N SER A 439 1.73 1.80 -10.81
CA SER A 439 2.49 1.94 -12.07
C SER A 439 3.47 0.81 -12.36
N PHE A 440 3.98 0.14 -11.32
CA PHE A 440 5.06 -0.83 -11.44
C PHE A 440 4.68 -2.19 -10.87
N LEU A 441 3.43 -2.61 -11.06
CA LEU A 441 2.98 -3.93 -10.62
C LEU A 441 3.72 -5.04 -11.36
N GLU A 442 4.15 -6.08 -10.63
CA GLU A 442 4.82 -7.24 -11.19
C GLU A 442 3.85 -7.99 -12.12
N LYS A 443 4.13 -8.00 -13.42
CA LYS A 443 3.28 -8.62 -14.43
C LYS A 443 3.67 -10.06 -14.76
N LYS A 444 4.91 -10.44 -14.48
CA LYS A 444 5.41 -11.80 -14.72
C LYS A 444 4.73 -12.76 -13.76
N ILE A 445 4.08 -13.78 -14.31
CA ILE A 445 3.42 -14.86 -13.54
C ILE A 445 2.31 -14.32 -12.62
N ASP A 446 1.71 -13.16 -12.92
CA ASP A 446 0.69 -12.51 -12.08
C ASP A 446 1.13 -12.27 -10.61
N GLU A 447 2.39 -11.95 -10.38
CA GLU A 447 2.95 -11.75 -9.05
C GLU A 447 2.28 -10.60 -8.28
N HIS A 448 1.74 -9.59 -8.97
CA HIS A 448 1.02 -8.48 -8.33
C HIS A 448 -0.25 -8.92 -7.61
N PHE A 449 -0.92 -10.01 -8.03
CA PHE A 449 -2.07 -10.58 -7.30
C PHE A 449 -1.67 -11.29 -6.01
N LYS A 450 -0.37 -11.51 -5.78
CA LYS A 450 0.16 -12.11 -4.55
C LYS A 450 0.53 -11.07 -3.49
N THR A 451 0.30 -9.78 -3.74
CA THR A 451 0.66 -8.71 -2.79
C THR A 451 0.17 -9.02 -1.38
N SER A 452 1.10 -8.99 -0.45
CA SER A 452 0.90 -9.38 0.94
C SER A 452 1.93 -8.69 1.85
N PRO A 453 1.81 -8.78 3.19
CA PRO A 453 2.86 -8.29 4.09
C PRO A 453 4.25 -8.89 3.86
N LYS A 454 4.36 -9.98 3.09
CA LYS A 454 5.63 -10.60 2.73
C LYS A 454 6.07 -10.29 1.29
N ILE A 455 5.15 -10.10 0.36
CA ILE A 455 5.42 -9.95 -1.08
C ILE A 455 4.91 -8.58 -1.53
N PRO A 456 5.76 -7.66 -2.01
CA PRO A 456 5.32 -6.34 -2.48
C PRO A 456 4.58 -6.38 -3.83
N GLY A 457 4.86 -7.36 -4.68
CA GLY A 457 4.26 -7.49 -6.02
C GLY A 457 4.65 -6.35 -6.97
N ILE A 458 5.89 -5.86 -6.89
CA ILE A 458 6.39 -4.69 -7.62
C ILE A 458 7.64 -5.01 -8.45
N ASP A 459 7.71 -4.48 -9.66
CA ASP A 459 8.89 -4.52 -10.54
C ASP A 459 9.77 -3.27 -10.36
N LEU A 460 10.76 -3.37 -9.47
CA LEU A 460 11.72 -2.30 -9.20
C LEU A 460 12.69 -2.06 -10.38
N ASN A 461 12.86 -3.00 -11.29
CA ASN A 461 13.70 -2.79 -12.47
C ASN A 461 13.01 -1.84 -13.45
N SER A 462 11.72 -2.04 -13.72
CA SER A 462 10.92 -1.11 -14.53
C SER A 462 10.87 0.29 -13.90
N THR A 463 10.77 0.36 -12.57
CA THR A 463 10.82 1.64 -11.83
C THR A 463 12.14 2.37 -12.09
N ARG A 464 13.26 1.67 -11.97
CA ARG A 464 14.61 2.24 -12.20
C ARG A 464 14.78 2.73 -13.63
N VAL A 465 14.40 1.89 -14.61
CA VAL A 465 14.49 2.24 -16.03
C VAL A 465 13.70 3.49 -16.36
N LEU A 466 12.48 3.63 -15.81
CA LEU A 466 11.68 4.83 -16.03
C LEU A 466 12.35 6.08 -15.46
N PHE A 467 12.84 6.03 -14.21
CA PHE A 467 13.51 7.16 -13.60
C PHE A 467 14.83 7.53 -14.31
N GLU A 468 15.62 6.53 -14.77
CA GLU A 468 16.83 6.77 -15.56
C GLU A 468 16.52 7.47 -16.88
N LYS A 469 15.43 7.07 -17.58
CA LYS A 469 14.96 7.77 -18.79
C LYS A 469 14.57 9.23 -18.51
N LEU A 470 13.90 9.49 -17.40
CA LEU A 470 13.46 10.83 -16.99
C LEU A 470 14.63 11.78 -16.68
N MET A 471 15.80 11.26 -16.33
CA MET A 471 17.01 12.05 -16.11
C MET A 471 17.61 12.65 -17.40
N ASN A 472 17.17 12.20 -18.58
CA ASN A 472 17.62 12.77 -19.84
C ASN A 472 17.06 14.19 -20.05
N SER A 473 17.86 15.09 -20.62
CA SER A 473 17.51 16.48 -20.88
C SER A 473 16.20 16.70 -21.66
N GLN A 474 15.79 15.68 -22.44
CA GLN A 474 14.52 15.71 -23.19
C GLN A 474 13.27 15.70 -22.32
N HIS A 475 13.38 15.33 -21.03
CA HIS A 475 12.29 15.22 -20.08
C HIS A 475 12.39 16.22 -18.91
N SER A 476 13.22 17.26 -19.04
CA SER A 476 13.50 18.23 -17.95
C SER A 476 12.24 18.85 -17.33
N VAL A 477 11.25 19.22 -18.17
CA VAL A 477 9.99 19.82 -17.69
C VAL A 477 9.19 18.85 -16.82
N ILE A 478 9.10 17.59 -17.25
CA ILE A 478 8.36 16.55 -16.46
C ILE A 478 9.13 16.21 -15.20
N LEU A 479 10.46 16.12 -15.28
CA LEU A 479 11.32 15.86 -14.13
C LEU A 479 11.15 16.94 -13.06
N GLU A 480 11.06 18.21 -13.46
CA GLU A 480 10.80 19.34 -12.56
C GLU A 480 9.42 19.22 -11.90
N GLN A 481 8.39 18.82 -12.64
CA GLN A 481 7.06 18.59 -12.06
C GLN A 481 7.06 17.41 -11.07
N ILE A 482 7.78 16.33 -11.35
CA ILE A 482 7.95 15.20 -10.44
C ILE A 482 8.65 15.67 -9.16
N LEU A 483 9.75 16.39 -9.28
CA LEU A 483 10.51 16.91 -8.15
C LEU A 483 9.63 17.78 -7.24
N ASN A 484 8.96 18.77 -7.83
CA ASN A 484 8.05 19.66 -7.10
C ASN A 484 6.90 18.89 -6.43
N SER A 485 6.34 17.88 -7.12
CA SER A 485 5.26 17.06 -6.58
C SER A 485 5.74 16.20 -5.40
N PHE A 486 6.96 15.67 -5.47
CA PHE A 486 7.53 14.85 -4.39
C PHE A 486 7.86 15.69 -3.16
N GLU A 487 8.46 16.88 -3.35
CA GLU A 487 8.83 17.78 -2.26
C GLU A 487 7.63 18.39 -1.55
N SER A 488 6.66 18.90 -2.31
CA SER A 488 5.57 19.70 -1.76
C SER A 488 4.32 18.91 -1.39
N CYS A 489 4.08 17.76 -2.02
CA CYS A 489 2.82 17.03 -1.88
C CYS A 489 3.03 15.57 -1.45
N LEU A 490 3.71 14.75 -2.27
CA LEU A 490 3.71 13.31 -2.09
C LEU A 490 4.35 12.87 -0.78
N ILE A 491 5.62 13.24 -0.52
CA ILE A 491 6.35 12.83 0.68
C ILE A 491 5.72 13.39 1.96
N PRO A 492 5.34 14.69 2.03
CA PRO A 492 4.68 15.24 3.21
C PRO A 492 3.33 14.60 3.57
N GLN A 493 2.60 14.13 2.56
CA GLN A 493 1.26 13.53 2.73
C GLN A 493 1.28 12.03 3.04
N LEU A 494 2.44 11.36 3.00
CA LEU A 494 2.53 9.93 3.33
C LEU A 494 2.02 9.65 4.75
N SER A 495 1.02 8.76 4.84
CA SER A 495 0.36 8.41 6.10
C SER A 495 1.25 7.55 7.00
N SER A 496 1.20 7.77 8.32
CA SER A 496 1.81 6.86 9.31
C SER A 496 1.08 5.51 9.40
N SER A 497 -0.20 5.49 9.04
CA SER A 497 -1.06 4.30 9.06
C SER A 497 -1.69 4.07 7.68
N PRO A 498 -0.93 3.55 6.71
CA PRO A 498 -1.47 3.19 5.40
C PRO A 498 -2.62 2.19 5.55
N PRO A 499 -3.70 2.34 4.78
CA PRO A 499 -4.92 1.54 4.95
C PRO A 499 -4.74 0.06 4.62
N ASP A 500 -3.85 -0.26 3.70
CA ASP A 500 -3.46 -1.64 3.33
C ASP A 500 -2.03 -1.66 2.79
N VAL A 501 -1.48 -2.86 2.64
CA VAL A 501 -0.15 -3.09 2.02
C VAL A 501 -0.09 -2.56 0.57
N GLU A 502 -1.21 -2.49 -0.12
CA GLU A 502 -1.33 -1.91 -1.46
C GLU A 502 -0.87 -0.45 -1.52
N ALA A 503 -1.06 0.31 -0.44
CA ALA A 503 -0.65 1.70 -0.34
C ALA A 503 0.84 1.87 0.02
N MET A 504 1.57 0.79 0.31
CA MET A 504 2.93 0.87 0.84
C MET A 504 4.04 0.76 -0.21
N ARG A 505 3.72 0.38 -1.45
CA ARG A 505 4.74 0.20 -2.50
C ARG A 505 5.56 1.46 -2.77
N ILE A 506 4.99 2.63 -2.51
CA ILE A 506 5.65 3.93 -2.65
C ILE A 506 6.98 4.02 -1.88
N TYR A 507 7.09 3.36 -0.72
CA TYR A 507 8.31 3.31 0.10
C TYR A 507 9.43 2.47 -0.53
N LEU A 508 9.12 1.62 -1.53
CA LEU A 508 10.10 0.93 -2.36
C LEU A 508 10.39 1.67 -3.68
N ILE A 509 9.40 2.41 -4.19
CA ILE A 509 9.49 3.15 -5.45
C ILE A 509 10.37 4.40 -5.30
N LEU A 510 10.09 5.24 -4.30
CA LEU A 510 10.78 6.51 -4.11
C LEU A 510 12.31 6.39 -4.01
N PRO A 511 12.90 5.40 -3.30
CA PRO A 511 14.35 5.25 -3.23
C PRO A 511 15.04 4.95 -4.57
N GLU A 512 14.30 4.56 -5.60
CA GLU A 512 14.84 4.38 -6.95
C GLU A 512 14.99 5.73 -7.71
N PHE A 513 14.37 6.80 -7.22
CA PHE A 513 14.47 8.12 -7.84
C PHE A 513 15.91 8.69 -7.71
N PRO A 514 16.63 8.95 -8.84
CA PRO A 514 18.05 9.27 -8.80
C PRO A 514 18.38 10.56 -8.05
N LEU A 515 17.48 11.57 -8.06
CA LEU A 515 17.71 12.84 -7.38
C LEU A 515 17.75 12.75 -5.86
N LEU A 516 17.27 11.65 -5.28
CA LEU A 516 17.49 11.36 -3.86
C LEU A 516 18.97 11.20 -3.48
N GLN A 517 19.82 10.82 -4.44
CA GLN A 517 21.28 10.69 -4.25
C GLN A 517 22.05 11.99 -4.48
N ASP A 518 21.42 13.04 -5.00
CA ASP A 518 22.03 14.33 -5.15
C ASP A 518 21.95 15.10 -3.84
N SER A 519 23.11 15.52 -3.34
CA SER A 519 23.25 16.26 -2.07
C SER A 519 22.38 17.52 -1.99
N LYS A 520 22.07 18.13 -3.14
CA LYS A 520 21.19 19.29 -3.26
C LYS A 520 19.79 19.01 -2.69
N TYR A 521 19.33 17.78 -2.78
CA TYR A 521 17.96 17.38 -2.39
C TYR A 521 17.90 16.55 -1.10
N TYR A 522 19.03 16.37 -0.38
CA TYR A 522 19.02 15.60 0.86
C TYR A 522 18.05 16.17 1.90
N ILE A 523 18.01 17.50 2.04
CA ILE A 523 17.16 18.19 3.03
C ILE A 523 15.68 18.17 2.60
N THR A 524 15.40 18.29 1.30
CA THR A 524 14.04 18.47 0.76
C THR A 524 13.36 17.15 0.38
N LEU A 525 14.12 16.09 0.06
CA LEU A 525 13.59 14.79 -0.34
C LEU A 525 14.04 13.65 0.55
N THR A 526 15.36 13.43 0.70
CA THR A 526 15.91 12.20 1.29
C THR A 526 15.63 12.10 2.77
N ILE A 527 15.85 13.16 3.54
CA ILE A 527 15.56 13.20 4.97
C ILE A 527 14.05 13.19 5.25
N PRO A 528 13.20 13.96 4.55
CA PRO A 528 11.75 13.84 4.69
C PRO A 528 11.22 12.44 4.41
N LEU A 529 11.77 11.72 3.43
CA LEU A 529 11.42 10.33 3.17
C LEU A 529 11.81 9.42 4.35
N ALA A 530 13.01 9.59 4.93
CA ALA A 530 13.40 8.87 6.15
C ALA A 530 12.43 9.14 7.29
N MET A 531 12.06 10.39 7.51
CA MET A 531 11.08 10.77 8.54
C MET A 531 9.70 10.15 8.30
N ALA A 532 9.25 10.09 7.04
CA ALA A 532 7.99 9.43 6.68
C ALA A 532 8.02 7.94 6.99
N ILE A 533 9.12 7.24 6.65
CA ILE A 533 9.30 5.81 6.96
C ILE A 533 9.34 5.57 8.48
N LEU A 534 10.03 6.42 9.24
CA LEU A 534 10.14 6.28 10.69
C LEU A 534 8.86 6.60 11.45
N ARG A 535 7.95 7.38 10.84
CA ARG A 535 6.61 7.65 11.39
C ARG A 535 5.62 6.51 11.21
N LEU A 536 5.95 5.50 10.39
CA LEU A 536 5.06 4.35 10.18
C LEU A 536 4.75 3.64 11.50
N ASP A 537 3.48 3.32 11.69
CA ASP A 537 3.00 2.52 12.80
C ASP A 537 3.65 1.12 12.80
N THR A 538 3.55 0.42 13.91
CA THR A 538 4.24 -0.85 14.14
C THR A 538 4.00 -1.89 13.04
N ASN A 539 2.74 -2.05 12.57
CA ASN A 539 2.40 -3.04 11.55
C ASN A 539 2.92 -2.68 10.15
N PRO A 540 2.65 -1.48 9.61
CA PRO A 540 3.25 -1.05 8.35
C PRO A 540 4.78 -1.06 8.37
N SER A 541 5.38 -0.66 9.49
CA SER A 541 6.84 -0.69 9.67
C SER A 541 7.40 -2.12 9.54
N LYS A 542 6.74 -3.13 10.13
CA LYS A 542 7.12 -4.54 9.98
C LYS A 542 6.95 -5.07 8.56
N VAL A 543 5.90 -4.63 7.85
CA VAL A 543 5.70 -4.99 6.44
C VAL A 543 6.86 -4.48 5.60
N LEU A 544 7.28 -3.24 5.81
CA LEU A 544 8.41 -2.66 5.07
C LEU A 544 9.72 -3.40 5.39
N ASP A 545 9.96 -3.79 6.65
CA ASP A 545 11.12 -4.60 7.04
C ASP A 545 11.12 -5.96 6.34
N ASN A 546 9.95 -6.62 6.23
CA ASN A 546 9.80 -7.87 5.50
C ASN A 546 10.09 -7.68 4.01
N TRP A 547 9.62 -6.62 3.40
CA TRP A 547 9.88 -6.32 1.99
C TRP A 547 11.35 -6.02 1.75
N TRP A 548 12.00 -5.22 2.61
CA TRP A 548 13.45 -5.00 2.54
C TRP A 548 14.27 -6.29 2.71
N SER A 549 13.75 -7.27 3.45
CA SER A 549 14.41 -8.57 3.57
C SER A 549 14.38 -9.41 2.28
N GLN A 550 13.55 -9.04 1.30
CA GLN A 550 13.37 -9.78 0.04
C GLN A 550 13.86 -9.03 -1.21
N VAL A 551 14.15 -7.73 -1.10
CA VAL A 551 14.70 -6.97 -2.22
C VAL A 551 16.09 -7.49 -2.61
N CYS A 552 16.51 -7.22 -3.84
CA CYS A 552 17.85 -7.62 -4.28
C CYS A 552 18.95 -6.88 -3.48
N PRO A 553 20.10 -7.51 -3.24
CA PRO A 553 21.20 -6.88 -2.50
C PRO A 553 21.66 -5.54 -3.09
N LYS A 554 21.58 -5.38 -4.40
CA LYS A 554 21.93 -4.12 -5.09
C LYS A 554 21.03 -2.96 -4.66
N TYR A 555 19.72 -3.19 -4.58
CA TYR A 555 18.77 -2.18 -4.09
C TYR A 555 19.05 -1.84 -2.62
N PHE A 556 19.22 -2.86 -1.78
CA PHE A 556 19.47 -2.68 -0.36
C PHE A 556 20.77 -1.90 -0.11
N LYS A 557 21.85 -2.24 -0.83
CA LYS A 557 23.14 -1.51 -0.77
C LYS A 557 22.98 -0.04 -1.20
N LYS A 558 22.21 0.21 -2.27
CA LYS A 558 21.91 1.57 -2.72
C LYS A 558 21.22 2.38 -1.62
N LEU A 559 20.25 1.77 -0.93
CA LEU A 559 19.51 2.41 0.15
C LEU A 559 20.41 2.71 1.37
N VAL A 560 21.28 1.79 1.75
CA VAL A 560 22.28 2.00 2.82
C VAL A 560 23.22 3.15 2.46
N ASN A 561 23.78 3.16 1.25
CA ASN A 561 24.69 4.21 0.81
C ASN A 561 24.00 5.58 0.79
N LEU A 562 22.78 5.66 0.30
CA LEU A 562 21.99 6.90 0.27
C LEU A 562 21.96 7.60 1.65
N TYR A 563 21.66 6.86 2.70
CA TYR A 563 21.57 7.44 4.04
C TYR A 563 22.91 7.62 4.73
N LYS A 564 23.95 6.84 4.36
CA LYS A 564 25.34 7.12 4.78
C LYS A 564 25.81 8.46 4.20
N ASP A 565 25.61 8.66 2.91
CA ASP A 565 25.99 9.92 2.22
C ASP A 565 25.23 11.12 2.80
N ALA A 566 23.94 10.93 3.14
CA ALA A 566 23.15 11.96 3.82
C ALA A 566 23.70 12.30 5.22
N VAL A 567 24.17 11.31 6.00
CA VAL A 567 24.82 11.55 7.31
C VAL A 567 26.11 12.33 7.12
N VAL A 568 26.95 11.95 6.16
CA VAL A 568 28.22 12.67 5.88
C VAL A 568 27.95 14.12 5.48
N TYR A 569 26.97 14.34 4.57
CA TYR A 569 26.56 15.70 4.14
C TYR A 569 26.11 16.57 5.32
N LEU A 570 25.28 16.02 6.20
CA LEU A 570 24.80 16.74 7.39
C LEU A 570 25.94 17.07 8.33
N LEU A 571 26.87 16.14 8.58
CA LEU A 571 28.03 16.39 9.45
C LEU A 571 28.98 17.45 8.88
N GLN A 572 29.21 17.44 7.57
CA GLN A 572 30.00 18.48 6.89
C GLN A 572 29.34 19.86 6.99
N GLY A 573 28.02 19.91 6.86
CA GLY A 573 27.21 21.12 6.96
C GLY A 573 26.89 21.59 8.39
N ARG A 574 27.31 20.87 9.44
CA ARG A 574 26.90 21.13 10.83
C ARG A 574 27.04 22.59 11.26
N LYS A 575 28.10 23.26 10.84
CA LYS A 575 28.40 24.67 11.18
C LYS A 575 27.51 25.67 10.43
N THR A 576 26.89 25.29 9.34
CA THR A 576 26.03 26.14 8.49
C THR A 576 24.56 26.13 8.90
N PHE A 577 24.14 25.17 9.73
CA PHE A 577 22.78 25.10 10.23
C PHE A 577 22.55 26.18 11.31
N LEU A 578 21.72 27.16 10.99
CA LEU A 578 21.35 28.24 11.90
C LEU A 578 20.51 27.77 13.10
N ILE A 579 19.84 26.63 12.97
CA ILE A 579 18.93 26.07 13.99
C ILE A 579 19.42 24.67 14.39
N PRO A 580 20.09 24.51 15.55
CA PRO A 580 20.61 23.23 16.02
C PRO A 580 19.56 22.13 16.16
N VAL A 581 18.32 22.47 16.53
CA VAL A 581 17.22 21.52 16.67
C VAL A 581 16.87 20.84 15.35
N LEU A 582 16.89 21.56 14.23
CA LEU A 582 16.64 21.00 12.89
C LEU A 582 17.76 20.04 12.49
N PHE A 583 19.03 20.43 12.74
CA PHE A 583 20.17 19.56 12.48
C PHE A 583 20.03 18.23 13.26
N ASN A 584 19.74 18.31 14.56
CA ASN A 584 19.57 17.13 15.40
C ASN A 584 18.42 16.25 14.91
N SER A 585 17.31 16.83 14.48
CA SER A 585 16.18 16.10 13.91
C SER A 585 16.56 15.36 12.61
N TYR A 586 17.25 16.03 11.70
CA TYR A 586 17.65 15.48 10.42
C TYR A 586 18.67 14.34 10.54
N ILE A 587 19.73 14.56 11.33
CA ILE A 587 20.75 13.53 11.52
C ILE A 587 20.18 12.32 12.28
N THR A 588 19.32 12.55 13.25
CA THR A 588 18.64 11.47 13.99
C THR A 588 17.78 10.64 13.05
N ALA A 589 17.05 11.26 12.12
CA ALA A 589 16.23 10.55 11.14
C ALA A 589 17.10 9.65 10.25
N ALA A 590 18.21 10.16 9.72
CA ALA A 590 19.12 9.38 8.89
C ALA A 590 19.73 8.20 9.66
N LEU A 591 20.21 8.43 10.89
CA LEU A 591 20.82 7.40 11.75
C LEU A 591 19.83 6.33 12.18
N LYS A 592 18.62 6.70 12.59
CA LYS A 592 17.56 5.75 12.95
C LYS A 592 17.12 4.89 11.75
N LEU A 593 17.11 5.47 10.55
CA LEU A 593 16.79 4.69 9.35
C LEU A 593 17.93 3.71 9.02
N LEU A 594 19.19 4.13 9.12
CA LEU A 594 20.33 3.21 9.00
C LEU A 594 20.28 2.11 10.05
N GLU A 595 19.92 2.41 11.30
CA GLU A 595 19.75 1.41 12.36
C GLU A 595 18.64 0.41 12.00
N LYS A 596 17.53 0.87 11.46
CA LYS A 596 16.43 0.03 10.98
C LYS A 596 16.91 -0.92 9.87
N LEU A 597 17.63 -0.40 8.88
CA LEU A 597 18.25 -1.19 7.80
C LEU A 597 19.28 -2.19 8.35
N TYR A 598 20.10 -1.78 9.30
CA TYR A 598 21.07 -2.66 9.95
C TYR A 598 20.39 -3.83 10.67
N LYS A 599 19.29 -3.58 11.39
CA LYS A 599 18.49 -4.63 12.04
C LYS A 599 17.89 -5.62 11.03
N VAL A 600 17.48 -5.15 9.85
CA VAL A 600 17.04 -6.03 8.75
C VAL A 600 18.22 -6.84 8.22
N ASN A 601 19.37 -6.20 7.99
CA ASN A 601 20.57 -6.87 7.45
C ASN A 601 21.11 -7.96 8.37
N LEU A 602 21.02 -7.80 9.70
CA LEU A 602 21.41 -8.84 10.67
C LEU A 602 20.64 -10.16 10.46
N LYS A 603 19.42 -10.10 9.92
CA LYS A 603 18.59 -11.29 9.68
C LYS A 603 18.89 -11.95 8.33
N VAL A 604 19.14 -11.16 7.28
CA VAL A 604 19.18 -11.66 5.89
C VAL A 604 20.57 -11.56 5.23
N LYS A 605 21.47 -10.72 5.78
CA LYS A 605 22.84 -10.53 5.27
C LYS A 605 22.91 -10.15 3.79
N HIS A 606 22.12 -9.17 3.38
CA HIS A 606 22.17 -8.62 2.01
C HIS A 606 23.51 -7.99 1.66
N VAL A 607 24.13 -7.35 2.66
CA VAL A 607 25.46 -6.72 2.57
C VAL A 607 26.31 -7.11 3.76
N GLU A 608 27.62 -7.03 3.58
CA GLU A 608 28.56 -7.25 4.68
C GLU A 608 28.40 -6.16 5.75
N TYR A 609 28.77 -6.46 6.98
CA TYR A 609 28.58 -5.56 8.11
C TYR A 609 29.34 -4.24 7.97
N ASP A 610 30.48 -4.25 7.27
CA ASP A 610 31.32 -3.09 7.00
C ASP A 610 30.70 -2.12 5.98
N ALA A 611 29.68 -2.56 5.20
CA ALA A 611 28.93 -1.69 4.30
C ALA A 611 28.24 -0.52 5.04
N PHE A 612 27.97 -0.68 6.33
CA PHE A 612 27.37 0.37 7.17
C PHE A 612 28.41 1.35 7.74
N TYR A 613 29.70 1.06 7.64
CA TYR A 613 30.74 1.91 8.16
C TYR A 613 30.83 3.23 7.39
N ILE A 614 31.02 4.32 8.13
CA ILE A 614 31.20 5.69 7.63
C ILE A 614 32.58 6.18 8.09
N PRO A 615 33.65 5.86 7.34
CA PRO A 615 35.02 6.21 7.75
C PRO A 615 35.24 7.72 7.92
N GLU A 616 34.49 8.54 7.19
CA GLU A 616 34.57 10.00 7.23
C GLU A 616 34.27 10.58 8.62
N ILE A 617 33.51 9.86 9.45
CA ILE A 617 33.14 10.31 10.80
C ILE A 617 34.41 10.65 11.63
N SER A 618 35.48 9.86 11.51
CA SER A 618 36.74 10.07 12.26
C SER A 618 37.40 11.42 11.95
N SER A 619 37.13 12.01 10.78
CA SER A 619 37.63 13.34 10.38
C SER A 619 36.66 14.49 10.66
N LEU A 620 35.37 14.19 10.81
CA LEU A 620 34.30 15.18 10.93
C LEU A 620 33.89 15.43 12.37
N VAL A 621 34.06 14.45 13.25
CA VAL A 621 33.61 14.49 14.65
C VAL A 621 34.73 14.03 15.57
N ASP A 622 34.91 14.70 16.71
CA ASP A 622 35.75 14.19 17.79
C ASP A 622 35.02 13.04 18.49
N ILE A 623 35.54 11.82 18.24
CA ILE A 623 34.95 10.58 18.80
C ILE A 623 35.05 10.54 20.32
N GLN A 624 36.12 11.13 20.91
CA GLN A 624 36.30 11.16 22.36
C GLN A 624 35.25 12.05 23.03
N GLU A 625 35.00 13.24 22.45
CA GLU A 625 33.99 14.16 22.94
C GLU A 625 32.59 13.56 22.78
N ASP A 626 32.29 12.95 21.62
CA ASP A 626 30.97 12.31 21.37
C ASP A 626 30.75 11.14 22.33
N TYR A 627 31.78 10.32 22.59
CA TYR A 627 31.70 9.22 23.55
C TYR A 627 31.48 9.72 24.98
N LEU A 628 32.20 10.78 25.40
CA LEU A 628 32.01 11.38 26.71
C LEU A 628 30.58 11.88 26.89
N MET A 629 30.02 12.57 25.88
CA MET A 629 28.64 13.03 25.91
C MET A 629 27.65 11.88 25.99
N TRP A 630 27.87 10.81 25.23
CA TRP A 630 27.07 9.58 25.30
C TRP A 630 27.15 8.94 26.71
N PHE A 631 28.33 8.82 27.28
CA PHE A 631 28.55 8.24 28.60
C PHE A 631 27.82 9.05 29.70
N LEU A 632 27.91 10.37 29.69
CA LEU A 632 27.17 11.26 30.58
C LEU A 632 25.66 11.13 30.45
N HIS A 633 25.14 10.91 29.24
CA HIS A 633 23.74 10.63 29.03
C HIS A 633 23.29 9.32 29.69
N GLN A 634 24.08 8.26 29.59
CA GLN A 634 23.78 6.95 30.22
C GLN A 634 23.85 7.02 31.74
N ALA A 635 24.79 7.76 32.27
CA ALA A 635 25.01 7.88 33.73
C ALA A 635 23.89 8.60 34.50
N GLY A 636 22.90 9.15 33.81
CA GLY A 636 21.67 9.70 34.41
C GLY A 636 21.90 10.92 35.31
N THR A 637 23.00 11.67 35.13
CA THR A 637 23.34 12.82 35.97
C THR A 637 22.31 13.91 35.86
N LYS A 638 21.52 14.15 36.93
CA LYS A 638 20.41 15.10 37.04
C LYS A 638 20.85 16.59 37.02
N ALA A 639 22.12 16.90 36.96
CA ALA A 639 22.64 18.27 36.91
C ALA A 639 22.94 18.66 35.46
N ARG A 640 21.97 19.25 34.75
CA ARG A 640 22.12 19.59 33.33
C ARG A 640 21.76 21.02 33.02
N PRO A 641 22.61 21.75 32.28
CA PRO A 641 22.13 22.86 31.47
C PRO A 641 21.21 22.32 30.35
N SER A 642 20.07 22.97 30.15
CA SER A 642 19.03 22.58 29.15
C SER A 642 19.53 22.41 27.70
N VAL A 643 20.70 22.88 27.38
CA VAL A 643 21.34 22.81 26.05
C VAL A 643 21.96 21.44 25.75
N ILE A 644 22.28 20.61 26.76
CA ILE A 644 22.91 19.30 26.59
C ILE A 644 21.87 18.19 26.37
N GLN A 645 20.62 18.44 26.68
CA GLN A 645 19.56 17.42 26.70
C GLN A 645 19.15 16.94 25.30
N ASP A 646 19.40 17.74 24.26
CA ASP A 646 18.96 17.48 22.87
C ASP A 646 20.09 17.15 21.89
N ALA A 647 21.34 17.05 22.34
CA ALA A 647 22.46 16.73 21.46
C ALA A 647 22.47 15.25 21.08
N VAL A 648 22.47 14.98 19.75
CA VAL A 648 22.59 13.63 19.21
C VAL A 648 24.02 13.16 19.34
N THR A 649 24.25 11.99 19.97
CA THR A 649 25.55 11.33 20.05
C THR A 649 25.62 10.19 19.04
N LEU A 650 26.66 10.20 18.21
CA LEU A 650 26.88 9.15 17.21
C LEU A 650 27.23 7.81 17.85
N CYS A 651 27.85 7.82 19.02
CA CYS A 651 28.16 6.63 19.82
C CYS A 651 26.90 5.82 20.20
N SER A 652 25.71 6.39 20.12
CA SER A 652 24.43 5.66 20.23
C SER A 652 24.19 4.69 19.07
N TYR A 653 24.95 4.80 17.98
CA TYR A 653 24.81 4.00 16.74
C TYR A 653 26.13 3.30 16.37
N PRO A 654 26.60 2.34 17.17
CA PRO A 654 27.97 1.79 17.04
C PRO A 654 28.23 1.04 15.72
N PHE A 655 27.21 0.67 14.98
CA PHE A 655 27.32 -0.04 13.70
C PHE A 655 27.87 0.84 12.56
N ILE A 656 27.91 2.17 12.71
CA ILE A 656 28.43 3.09 11.67
C ILE A 656 29.96 3.30 11.78
N PHE A 657 30.57 2.91 12.89
CA PHE A 657 32.00 3.12 13.14
C PHE A 657 32.83 1.96 12.59
N ASP A 658 33.93 2.28 11.96
CA ASP A 658 34.96 1.33 11.56
C ASP A 658 35.80 0.84 12.76
N ALA A 659 36.75 -0.07 12.50
CA ALA A 659 37.61 -0.63 13.54
C ALA A 659 38.46 0.43 14.22
N GLN A 660 38.97 1.43 13.48
CA GLN A 660 39.80 2.49 14.03
C GLN A 660 39.01 3.38 15.00
N ALA A 661 37.84 3.81 14.62
CA ALA A 661 36.93 4.59 15.46
C ALA A 661 36.50 3.82 16.72
N LYS A 662 36.17 2.52 16.58
CA LYS A 662 35.82 1.66 17.71
C LYS A 662 36.97 1.48 18.69
N THR A 663 38.23 1.36 18.18
CA THR A 663 39.42 1.31 19.02
C THR A 663 39.54 2.58 19.85
N LYS A 664 39.35 3.75 19.23
CA LYS A 664 39.39 5.04 19.93
C LYS A 664 38.27 5.14 21.00
N MET A 665 37.08 4.65 20.70
CA MET A 665 35.99 4.58 21.69
C MET A 665 36.33 3.69 22.86
N LEU A 666 36.90 2.49 22.63
CA LEU A 666 37.31 1.57 23.69
C LEU A 666 38.43 2.14 24.56
N GLN A 667 39.40 2.84 23.97
CA GLN A 667 40.43 3.53 24.72
C GLN A 667 39.85 4.63 25.61
N THR A 668 38.93 5.45 25.06
CA THR A 668 38.24 6.50 25.82
C THR A 668 37.40 5.91 26.96
N ASP A 669 36.70 4.81 26.71
CA ASP A 669 35.93 4.11 27.75
C ASP A 669 36.85 3.61 28.89
N ALA A 670 37.96 2.98 28.52
CA ALA A 670 38.93 2.48 29.52
C ALA A 670 39.52 3.62 30.36
N GLU A 671 39.90 4.74 29.74
CA GLU A 671 40.39 5.94 30.44
C GLU A 671 39.36 6.53 31.41
N LEU A 672 38.09 6.67 30.93
CA LEU A 672 37.02 7.19 31.76
C LEU A 672 36.69 6.27 32.94
N GLN A 673 36.62 4.97 32.73
CA GLN A 673 36.36 4.00 33.80
C GLN A 673 37.48 3.97 34.81
N MET A 674 38.74 4.07 34.35
CA MET A 674 39.92 4.16 35.22
C MET A 674 39.85 5.45 36.09
N GLN A 675 39.50 6.59 35.48
CA GLN A 675 39.43 7.86 36.19
C GLN A 675 38.28 7.88 37.23
N VAL A 676 37.15 7.28 36.91
CA VAL A 676 36.04 7.09 37.85
C VAL A 676 36.45 6.22 39.04
N ALA A 677 37.18 5.13 38.81
CA ALA A 677 37.66 4.24 39.85
C ALA A 677 38.67 4.94 40.76
N VAL A 678 39.63 5.70 40.21
CA VAL A 678 40.62 6.50 40.98
C VAL A 678 39.92 7.59 41.78
N ASN A 679 39.01 8.35 41.18
CA ASN A 679 38.29 9.41 41.89
C ASN A 679 37.42 8.86 43.01
N GLY A 680 36.75 7.71 42.81
CA GLY A 680 35.99 7.01 43.84
C GLY A 680 36.89 6.61 45.04
N ALA A 681 38.08 6.07 44.77
CA ALA A 681 39.05 5.73 45.84
C ALA A 681 39.56 6.98 46.57
N ASN A 682 39.89 8.05 45.87
CA ASN A 682 40.34 9.29 46.47
C ASN A 682 39.25 9.94 47.34
N LEU A 683 37.99 9.95 46.89
CA LEU A 683 36.84 10.47 47.65
C LEU A 683 36.63 9.66 48.92
N GLN A 684 36.73 8.35 48.84
CA GLN A 684 36.65 7.47 50.01
C GLN A 684 37.81 7.71 51.00
N ASN A 685 39.03 7.93 50.51
CA ASN A 685 40.17 8.26 51.34
C ASN A 685 40.02 9.60 52.07
N VAL A 686 39.49 10.62 51.43
CA VAL A 686 39.14 11.91 52.06
C VAL A 686 38.10 11.72 53.16
N PHE A 687 37.06 10.90 52.92
CA PHE A 687 36.04 10.57 53.91
C PHE A 687 36.65 9.83 55.10
N MET A 688 37.55 8.85 54.90
CA MET A 688 38.25 8.08 55.94
C MET A 688 39.21 8.96 56.78
N LEU A 689 39.85 9.93 56.12
CA LEU A 689 40.65 10.93 56.82
C LEU A 689 39.80 11.80 57.77
N LEU A 690 38.62 12.17 57.36
CA LEU A 690 37.67 12.98 58.15
C LEU A 690 37.07 12.17 59.34
N THR A 691 36.95 10.85 59.17
CA THR A 691 36.41 9.95 60.23
C THR A 691 37.48 9.38 61.20
N LEU A 692 38.74 9.80 61.00
CA LEU A 692 39.90 9.34 61.85
C LEU A 692 40.18 7.81 61.79
N GLU A 693 39.80 7.18 60.65
CA GLU A 693 40.13 5.75 60.41
C GLU A 693 41.08 5.55 59.24
N PRO A 694 42.38 6.01 59.29
CA PRO A 694 43.32 5.99 58.17
C PRO A 694 43.75 4.57 57.76
N LEU A 695 43.52 3.57 58.58
CA LEU A 695 43.86 2.18 58.32
C LEU A 695 42.96 1.53 57.26
N LEU A 696 41.82 2.17 56.92
CA LEU A 696 40.84 1.71 55.87
C LEU A 696 41.02 2.44 54.53
N ALA A 697 42.08 3.22 54.36
CA ALA A 697 42.38 3.93 53.11
C ALA A 697 42.63 2.94 51.98
N ARG A 698 41.95 3.17 50.81
CA ARG A 698 42.12 2.34 49.62
C ARG A 698 43.14 2.95 48.67
N SER A 699 44.02 2.10 48.13
CA SER A 699 44.96 2.54 47.09
C SER A 699 44.21 3.05 45.84
N PRO A 700 44.63 4.19 45.24
CA PRO A 700 44.14 4.63 43.93
C PRO A 700 44.71 3.78 42.78
N PHE A 701 45.58 2.83 43.09
CA PHE A 701 46.19 1.88 42.15
C PHE A 701 45.75 0.46 42.49
N LEU A 702 45.67 -0.37 41.47
CA LEU A 702 45.68 -1.83 41.60
C LEU A 702 47.11 -2.28 41.78
N VAL A 703 47.49 -2.69 42.99
CA VAL A 703 48.85 -3.10 43.32
C VAL A 703 48.92 -4.62 43.27
N LEU A 704 49.79 -5.18 42.41
CA LEU A 704 50.03 -6.61 42.33
C LEU A 704 51.40 -6.91 42.92
N HIS A 705 51.45 -7.77 43.92
CA HIS A 705 52.71 -8.34 44.51
C HIS A 705 52.95 -9.69 43.83
N VAL A 706 54.08 -9.81 43.10
CA VAL A 706 54.36 -10.97 42.27
C VAL A 706 55.86 -11.39 42.48
N ARG A 707 56.08 -12.70 42.47
CA ARG A 707 57.40 -13.28 42.46
C ARG A 707 57.81 -13.69 41.03
N ARG A 708 59.07 -13.47 40.65
CA ARG A 708 59.59 -13.82 39.32
C ARG A 708 59.46 -15.29 38.98
N ASN A 709 59.56 -16.20 40.00
CA ASN A 709 59.50 -17.65 39.83
C ASN A 709 58.03 -18.22 39.85
N ASN A 710 57.02 -17.43 40.14
CA ASN A 710 55.64 -17.85 40.17
C ASN A 710 54.70 -16.72 39.65
N LEU A 711 55.11 -16.12 38.55
CA LEU A 711 54.45 -14.88 38.06
C LEU A 711 52.96 -15.03 37.75
N VAL A 712 52.60 -16.07 37.00
CA VAL A 712 51.21 -16.36 36.60
C VAL A 712 50.34 -16.70 37.82
N GLY A 713 50.86 -17.57 38.70
CA GLY A 713 50.11 -17.99 39.90
C GLY A 713 49.84 -16.84 40.86
N ASP A 714 50.88 -16.00 41.12
CA ASP A 714 50.71 -14.85 42.00
C ASP A 714 49.82 -13.78 41.40
N ALA A 715 49.94 -13.48 40.10
CA ALA A 715 49.07 -12.52 39.41
C ALA A 715 47.60 -12.94 39.44
N LEU A 716 47.31 -14.21 39.17
CA LEU A 716 45.94 -14.73 39.23
C LEU A 716 45.35 -14.70 40.64
N ARG A 717 46.14 -15.05 41.64
CA ARG A 717 45.73 -15.00 43.04
C ARG A 717 45.40 -13.58 43.46
N GLU A 718 46.25 -12.62 43.18
CA GLU A 718 46.07 -11.22 43.53
C GLU A 718 44.83 -10.65 42.79
N LEU A 719 44.69 -10.90 41.47
CA LEU A 719 43.51 -10.45 40.72
C LEU A 719 42.20 -11.04 41.23
N SER A 720 42.19 -12.27 41.74
CA SER A 720 40.97 -12.93 42.27
C SER A 720 40.44 -12.31 43.57
N ILE A 721 41.26 -11.58 44.29
CA ILE A 721 40.92 -10.94 45.56
C ILE A 721 40.26 -9.57 45.36
N HIS A 722 40.53 -8.94 44.26
CA HIS A 722 40.05 -7.59 43.93
C HIS A 722 38.63 -7.54 43.38
N SER A 723 37.89 -6.48 43.74
CA SER A 723 36.57 -6.23 43.18
C SER A 723 36.65 -5.72 41.72
N ASP A 724 35.55 -5.85 40.96
CA ASP A 724 35.50 -5.34 39.59
C ASP A 724 35.84 -3.83 39.45
N ILE A 725 35.59 -3.05 40.51
CA ILE A 725 35.93 -1.62 40.54
C ILE A 725 37.44 -1.42 40.74
N ASP A 726 38.09 -2.24 41.57
CA ASP A 726 39.51 -2.13 41.83
C ASP A 726 40.33 -2.57 40.59
N LEU A 727 39.82 -3.53 39.83
CA LEU A 727 40.43 -3.97 38.57
C LEU A 727 40.47 -2.90 37.47
N LYS A 728 39.69 -1.84 37.59
CA LYS A 728 39.68 -0.69 36.66
C LYS A 728 40.71 0.40 37.04
N LYS A 729 41.37 0.28 38.18
CA LYS A 729 42.39 1.22 38.61
C LYS A 729 43.70 1.05 37.82
N PRO A 730 44.57 2.09 37.74
CA PRO A 730 45.88 1.95 37.14
C PRO A 730 46.68 0.88 37.81
N LEU A 731 47.31 0.02 37.04
CA LEU A 731 48.12 -1.08 37.55
C LEU A 731 49.47 -0.58 38.08
N LYS A 732 49.86 -1.11 39.23
CA LYS A 732 51.22 -0.96 39.80
C LYS A 732 51.71 -2.33 40.19
N VAL A 733 52.89 -2.72 39.70
CA VAL A 733 53.45 -4.02 39.97
C VAL A 733 54.67 -3.88 40.90
N ILE A 734 54.74 -4.76 41.86
CA ILE A 734 55.86 -4.88 42.79
C ILE A 734 56.40 -6.32 42.70
N PHE A 735 57.64 -6.48 42.27
CA PHE A 735 58.31 -7.74 42.36
C PHE A 735 58.90 -7.95 43.81
N ASP A 736 58.42 -9.03 44.41
CA ASP A 736 58.88 -9.35 45.81
C ASP A 736 60.40 -9.52 45.91
N GLY A 737 60.99 -8.76 46.80
CA GLY A 737 62.45 -8.75 47.03
C GLY A 737 63.22 -7.74 46.18
N GLU A 738 62.60 -6.90 45.41
CA GLU A 738 63.21 -5.86 44.58
C GLU A 738 62.80 -4.45 45.07
N GLU A 739 63.76 -3.54 45.21
CA GLU A 739 63.53 -2.14 45.62
C GLU A 739 63.31 -1.26 44.44
N ALA A 740 62.41 -1.65 43.55
CA ALA A 740 62.09 -0.86 42.37
C ALA A 740 60.71 -0.12 42.53
N VAL A 741 60.73 1.18 42.25
CA VAL A 741 59.48 1.96 42.18
C VAL A 741 58.92 1.88 40.75
N ASP A 742 57.71 1.38 40.61
CA ASP A 742 57.08 1.27 39.30
C ASP A 742 56.67 2.65 38.78
N ALA A 743 57.49 3.17 37.86
CA ALA A 743 57.16 4.36 37.04
C ALA A 743 56.70 3.99 35.62
N GLY A 744 56.08 2.80 35.45
CA GLY A 744 55.65 2.23 34.21
C GLY A 744 56.64 1.23 33.55
N GLY A 745 57.89 1.18 34.00
CA GLY A 745 58.88 0.24 33.50
C GLY A 745 58.69 -1.16 34.04
N VAL A 746 58.44 -1.28 35.33
CA VAL A 746 58.17 -2.54 36.03
C VAL A 746 56.88 -3.21 35.50
N THR A 747 55.85 -2.42 35.31
CA THR A 747 54.60 -2.92 34.71
C THR A 747 54.80 -3.43 33.27
N LYS A 748 55.59 -2.76 32.42
CA LYS A 748 55.95 -3.25 31.09
C LYS A 748 56.72 -4.57 31.12
N GLU A 749 57.70 -4.68 32.02
CA GLU A 749 58.47 -5.92 32.22
C GLU A 749 57.55 -7.03 32.70
N PHE A 750 56.67 -6.76 33.64
CA PHE A 750 55.68 -7.73 34.14
C PHE A 750 54.87 -8.30 33.00
N PHE A 751 54.26 -7.44 32.15
CA PHE A 751 53.45 -7.91 31.01
C PHE A 751 54.30 -8.70 30.01
N LEU A 752 55.53 -8.28 29.74
CA LEU A 752 56.42 -9.01 28.86
C LEU A 752 56.66 -10.44 29.36
N LEU A 753 57.02 -10.60 30.65
CA LEU A 753 57.24 -11.86 31.25
C LEU A 753 56.02 -12.72 31.42
N LEU A 754 54.89 -12.11 31.81
CA LEU A 754 53.59 -12.79 31.97
C LEU A 754 53.07 -13.33 30.63
N LEU A 755 53.09 -12.52 29.59
CA LEU A 755 52.67 -12.97 28.27
C LEU A 755 53.59 -14.05 27.71
N LYS A 756 54.88 -13.92 27.90
CA LYS A 756 55.85 -14.96 27.47
C LYS A 756 55.58 -16.29 28.15
N GLU A 757 55.18 -16.29 29.41
CA GLU A 757 54.82 -17.49 30.16
C GLU A 757 53.43 -18.02 29.76
N LEU A 758 52.40 -17.18 29.69
CA LEU A 758 51.01 -17.56 29.32
C LEU A 758 50.88 -18.08 27.88
N LEU A 759 51.66 -17.54 26.96
CA LEU A 759 51.66 -17.99 25.56
C LEU A 759 52.47 -19.27 25.35
N ASN A 760 53.10 -19.80 26.40
CA ASN A 760 53.85 -21.05 26.30
C ASN A 760 52.91 -22.21 26.00
N PRO A 761 53.16 -23.00 24.92
CA PRO A 761 52.34 -24.14 24.54
C PRO A 761 52.13 -25.20 25.60
N ILE A 762 53.03 -25.24 26.63
CA ILE A 762 52.91 -26.17 27.76
C ILE A 762 51.60 -26.01 28.54
N TYR A 763 51.00 -24.83 28.55
CA TYR A 763 49.71 -24.57 29.21
C TYR A 763 48.53 -25.05 28.39
N GLY A 764 48.73 -25.54 27.14
CA GLY A 764 47.70 -26.12 26.29
C GLY A 764 46.66 -25.11 25.72
N MET A 765 46.79 -23.81 26.00
CA MET A 765 45.91 -22.78 25.49
C MET A 765 46.24 -22.38 24.05
N PHE A 766 47.53 -22.45 23.70
CA PHE A 766 48.05 -22.07 22.40
C PHE A 766 48.87 -23.18 21.76
N THR A 767 48.78 -23.30 20.44
CA THR A 767 49.60 -24.18 19.60
C THR A 767 50.51 -23.31 18.77
N TYR A 768 51.82 -23.60 18.78
CA TYR A 768 52.78 -22.95 17.93
C TYR A 768 52.99 -23.72 16.63
N TYR A 769 52.68 -23.05 15.53
CA TYR A 769 52.86 -23.60 14.19
C TYR A 769 54.22 -23.22 13.61
N GLN A 770 55.11 -24.16 13.50
CA GLN A 770 56.53 -23.93 13.11
C GLN A 770 56.67 -23.37 11.68
N ASP A 771 55.84 -23.78 10.77
CA ASP A 771 55.88 -23.34 9.36
C ASP A 771 55.49 -21.88 9.19
N SER A 772 54.46 -21.41 9.88
CA SER A 772 53.96 -20.05 9.81
C SER A 772 54.58 -19.11 10.88
N LYS A 773 55.28 -19.68 11.87
CA LYS A 773 55.75 -18.98 13.06
C LYS A 773 54.68 -18.27 13.87
N LEU A 774 53.45 -18.77 13.78
CA LEU A 774 52.29 -18.20 14.44
C LEU A 774 51.91 -19.04 15.67
N LEU A 775 51.44 -18.34 16.69
CA LEU A 775 50.75 -18.92 17.83
C LEU A 775 49.24 -18.75 17.58
N TRP A 776 48.48 -19.85 17.73
CA TRP A 776 47.02 -19.82 17.62
C TRP A 776 46.39 -20.58 18.78
N PHE A 777 45.09 -20.37 19.01
CA PHE A 777 44.37 -21.11 20.03
C PHE A 777 44.42 -22.61 19.77
N SER A 778 44.54 -23.41 20.83
CA SER A 778 44.59 -24.87 20.72
C SER A 778 43.17 -25.43 20.55
N ASP A 779 42.98 -26.37 19.62
CA ASP A 779 41.69 -27.07 19.38
C ASP A 779 41.44 -28.26 20.31
N THR A 780 42.35 -28.52 21.28
CA THR A 780 42.22 -29.67 22.19
C THR A 780 41.18 -29.46 23.28
N GLU A 781 40.41 -30.51 23.63
CA GLU A 781 39.37 -30.47 24.69
C GLU A 781 39.88 -30.07 26.07
N SER A 782 41.20 -30.21 26.33
CA SER A 782 41.87 -29.72 27.54
C SER A 782 41.76 -28.21 27.71
N SER A 783 41.57 -27.43 26.63
CA SER A 783 41.36 -26.00 26.67
C SER A 783 40.00 -25.62 27.25
N ARG A 784 39.02 -26.54 27.32
CA ARG A 784 37.69 -26.34 27.90
C ARG A 784 37.66 -26.39 29.45
N THR A 785 38.64 -27.02 30.07
CA THR A 785 38.72 -27.18 31.53
C THR A 785 39.39 -26.02 32.24
N PHE A 786 40.19 -25.22 31.57
CA PHE A 786 40.74 -23.95 32.08
C PHE A 786 39.79 -22.78 31.69
N ARG A 787 38.62 -22.71 32.28
CA ARG A 787 37.88 -21.45 32.39
C ARG A 787 38.60 -20.55 33.39
N LEU A 788 39.72 -19.97 32.94
CA LEU A 788 40.27 -18.83 33.66
C LEU A 788 39.27 -17.69 33.62
N PRO A 789 39.16 -16.86 34.66
CA PRO A 789 38.23 -15.74 34.73
C PRO A 789 38.53 -14.62 33.70
N TRP A 790 39.31 -14.89 32.67
CA TRP A 790 39.76 -13.94 31.66
C TRP A 790 38.67 -13.57 30.62
N GLY A 791 37.53 -14.24 30.63
CA GLY A 791 36.40 -13.92 29.76
C GLY A 791 35.56 -12.70 30.19
N ARG A 792 36.03 -11.92 31.17
CA ARG A 792 35.37 -10.71 31.66
C ARG A 792 36.22 -9.43 31.52
N TYR A 793 37.38 -9.54 30.83
CA TYR A 793 38.27 -8.39 30.64
C TYR A 793 38.57 -8.12 29.19
#